data_869eaa3c4b21170971b822f49633089b
#
_entry.id   869eaa3c4b21170971b822f49633089b
#
_cell.length_a   1.000
_cell.length_b   1.000
_cell.length_c   1.000
_cell.angle_alpha   90.00
_cell.angle_beta   90.00
_cell.angle_gamma   90.00
#
_symmetry.space_group_name_H-M   'P 1'
#
loop_
_entity.id
_entity.type
_entity.pdbx_description
1 polymer ?
#
loop_
_entity_poly.entity_id
_entity_poly.type
_entity_poly.pdbx_seq_one_letter_code
_entity_poly.pdbx_strand_id
1 'polypeptide(L)'
;MRSHPRPHRRGRSLAAATLLATTFVASSALAQDRPNKANWQLAEKFSTANLRSKIFTSAVNPRWLGQSDSLCYNWKDHNGSTFYLVVPTAKSKRPLFDQEKLAAQLSEQSHRAHDPQNLPFTSLTFSKDRKSFTFNADSARWEWNLASETLKKLAATPAPASGGRGTGANGAPPTPPDTASTCGGGGGRGGAAGGGGGGGGRGGGGGEFRNFSPDSSLFAFARNHNLYVVKVATGDTVQLTRDGAKGYSFGARDTVQERQQQELQRQQTQNDSDDDDGAARGGGVRINNPREQRVRANVTWSPDSKAFAVTRMDQRKVKPLFLVNNTANPRPELMEYTYAMPGEADVAQEELYLYKVGDTQLAPVSVKKWKDQRLFDIHWNGKGSDHLRMVRRDRTQRHFELLDLNVATGQFTQLIQEDIDNNSSERQNVRYVTAGGDFLWWSERSGWGHYYLYDNAGKLKRALTSGAWRAERIVELDSVKGVVYVAGVGREAGENPYYTHTYRANLDGTGFALLDPANGTHDTRLSANKRWLVDNYSRIDLIPKSVLRDAAGKVVMDLEQMDVSKLQELGWRPPETFVTKAADGVTNIYGNLWKPFDFDSTKKYPIIANVYPGPQTESVTFPFSASNVPQQLAQLGFIVIQIGNRGGSPQRSQEYQGFSYYNLRDYALADKKAGIEQLAARHRWIDLDKVGIYGHSGGGFLTAAAMMLPPYNEFFKVGVSESGNHDNNIYNQNWSEQYHGLKIVAKVPTRGATVAQAGAPAGGPRTDGNGNPARGPAGAASAAAAALVDGSIAVDDTLNAFDIRVPTTVELAANLKGNLLLETGDMDNNVHPANTIRLVQALIKANKRFDFMLLPGKPHAYGDMVPYTNRLMFEYFAEHLLGDYYRGDAAYRP
;
A
#
# COMPACT_ATOMS: atom_id res chain seq x y z
N MET A 1 33.78 -70.92 -31.62
CA MET A 1 34.05 -71.82 -32.74
C MET A 1 32.79 -72.01 -33.56
N ARG A 2 32.83 -71.60 -34.81
CA ARG A 2 32.14 -72.21 -36.01
C ARG A 2 30.61 -72.29 -35.88
N SER A 3 29.75 -71.89 -36.72
CA SER A 3 29.65 -71.40 -38.11
C SER A 3 28.24 -71.74 -38.60
N HIS A 4 27.52 -70.81 -39.17
CA HIS A 4 26.55 -70.82 -40.25
C HIS A 4 26.04 -72.11 -40.90
N PRO A 5 24.88 -72.13 -41.68
CA PRO A 5 24.23 -71.08 -42.43
C PRO A 5 22.70 -71.18 -42.56
N ARG A 6 22.13 -70.14 -43.26
CA ARG A 6 20.74 -69.93 -43.74
C ARG A 6 20.23 -71.00 -44.69
N PRO A 7 18.83 -71.05 -45.01
CA PRO A 7 18.36 -70.28 -46.16
C PRO A 7 16.88 -69.74 -46.06
N HIS A 8 16.65 -68.72 -46.85
CA HIS A 8 15.48 -68.06 -47.38
C HIS A 8 14.12 -68.79 -47.43
N ARG A 9 13.02 -67.99 -47.13
CA ARG A 9 11.84 -67.86 -48.02
C ARG A 9 11.10 -66.56 -47.81
N ARG A 10 10.76 -65.95 -48.93
CA ARG A 10 10.07 -64.68 -49.17
C ARG A 10 8.54 -64.85 -48.92
N GLY A 11 7.90 -63.74 -48.52
CA GLY A 11 6.59 -63.43 -49.00
C GLY A 11 5.50 -63.28 -47.97
N ARG A 12 4.87 -62.12 -47.94
CA ARG A 12 3.64 -61.66 -47.35
C ARG A 12 3.79 -60.89 -46.04
N SER A 13 3.88 -59.55 -46.13
CA SER A 13 3.36 -58.63 -45.19
C SER A 13 3.33 -57.17 -45.78
N LEU A 14 2.34 -56.90 -46.58
CA LEU A 14 2.04 -55.56 -47.07
C LEU A 14 0.57 -55.16 -46.75
N ALA A 15 -0.12 -55.84 -45.85
CA ALA A 15 -1.49 -55.54 -45.53
C ALA A 15 -1.75 -55.12 -44.05
N ALA A 16 -0.71 -55.18 -43.18
CA ALA A 16 -0.89 -54.83 -41.77
C ALA A 16 -0.40 -53.43 -41.39
N ALA A 17 0.32 -52.72 -42.26
CA ALA A 17 0.86 -51.40 -41.96
C ALA A 17 -0.13 -50.25 -42.29
N THR A 18 -1.15 -50.50 -43.13
CA THR A 18 -2.09 -49.42 -43.50
C THR A 18 -3.28 -49.30 -42.57
N LEU A 19 -3.55 -50.27 -41.72
CA LEU A 19 -4.66 -50.20 -40.72
C LEU A 19 -4.23 -49.58 -39.37
N LEU A 20 -2.94 -49.56 -39.03
CA LEU A 20 -2.44 -48.89 -37.79
C LEU A 20 -2.21 -47.37 -37.98
N ALA A 21 -1.99 -46.92 -39.22
CA ALA A 21 -1.81 -45.46 -39.51
C ALA A 21 -3.14 -44.69 -39.49
N THR A 22 -4.28 -45.35 -39.80
CA THR A 22 -5.60 -44.72 -39.82
C THR A 22 -6.24 -44.63 -38.43
N THR A 23 -5.85 -45.46 -37.48
CA THR A 23 -6.32 -45.36 -36.08
C THR A 23 -5.56 -44.34 -35.27
N PHE A 24 -4.31 -44.02 -35.60
CA PHE A 24 -3.57 -42.94 -34.88
C PHE A 24 -3.95 -41.53 -35.37
N VAL A 25 -4.38 -41.38 -36.62
CA VAL A 25 -4.84 -40.06 -37.12
C VAL A 25 -6.27 -39.77 -36.61
N ALA A 26 -7.12 -40.79 -36.38
CA ALA A 26 -8.46 -40.60 -35.84
C ALA A 26 -8.50 -40.25 -34.34
N SER A 27 -7.50 -40.67 -33.56
CA SER A 27 -7.41 -40.30 -32.11
C SER A 27 -6.80 -38.92 -31.88
N SER A 28 -5.99 -38.38 -32.78
CA SER A 28 -5.55 -36.98 -32.68
C SER A 28 -6.58 -35.96 -33.20
N ALA A 29 -7.48 -36.37 -34.12
CA ALA A 29 -8.58 -35.52 -34.58
C ALA A 29 -9.75 -35.44 -33.60
N LEU A 30 -9.93 -36.45 -32.75
CA LEU A 30 -10.99 -36.44 -31.70
C LEU A 30 -10.60 -35.65 -30.42
N ALA A 31 -9.34 -35.22 -30.31
CA ALA A 31 -8.89 -34.37 -29.22
C ALA A 31 -9.03 -32.87 -29.53
N GLN A 32 -9.36 -32.49 -30.76
CA GLN A 32 -9.38 -31.09 -31.22
C GLN A 32 -10.77 -30.45 -31.29
N ASP A 33 -11.86 -31.14 -31.00
CA ASP A 33 -13.24 -30.60 -31.20
C ASP A 33 -14.08 -30.54 -29.92
N ARG A 34 -13.50 -30.10 -28.78
CA ARG A 34 -14.34 -29.56 -27.70
C ARG A 34 -14.36 -28.05 -27.83
N PRO A 35 -15.50 -27.41 -28.16
CA PRO A 35 -15.56 -25.96 -28.25
C PRO A 35 -15.16 -25.37 -26.91
N ASN A 36 -14.20 -24.42 -26.93
CA ASN A 36 -13.88 -23.61 -25.77
C ASN A 36 -15.14 -22.97 -25.25
N LYS A 37 -15.50 -23.20 -23.98
CA LYS A 37 -16.66 -22.60 -23.34
C LYS A 37 -16.34 -21.21 -22.83
N ALA A 38 -15.07 -20.91 -22.53
CA ALA A 38 -14.56 -19.60 -22.16
C ALA A 38 -14.11 -18.82 -23.40
N ASN A 39 -14.34 -17.51 -23.40
CA ASN A 39 -13.95 -16.63 -24.51
C ASN A 39 -12.51 -16.09 -24.32
N TRP A 40 -11.50 -16.97 -24.49
CA TRP A 40 -10.09 -16.65 -24.35
C TRP A 40 -9.63 -15.53 -25.26
N GLN A 41 -10.17 -15.49 -26.49
CA GLN A 41 -9.83 -14.46 -27.47
C GLN A 41 -10.26 -13.08 -26.99
N LEU A 42 -11.45 -12.97 -26.41
CA LEU A 42 -11.95 -11.72 -25.85
C LEU A 42 -11.14 -11.30 -24.62
N ALA A 43 -10.83 -12.23 -23.72
CA ALA A 43 -10.01 -11.96 -22.54
C ALA A 43 -8.60 -11.48 -22.90
N GLU A 44 -7.97 -12.08 -23.91
CA GLU A 44 -6.66 -11.64 -24.42
C GLU A 44 -6.73 -10.24 -25.08
N LYS A 45 -7.77 -9.97 -25.87
CA LYS A 45 -8.00 -8.65 -26.46
C LYS A 45 -8.01 -7.52 -25.43
N PHE A 46 -8.53 -7.79 -24.22
CA PHE A 46 -8.66 -6.85 -23.12
C PHE A 46 -7.63 -7.09 -21.99
N SER A 47 -6.55 -7.79 -22.27
CA SER A 47 -5.44 -7.92 -21.35
C SER A 47 -4.76 -6.56 -21.10
N THR A 48 -4.17 -6.40 -19.91
CA THR A 48 -3.44 -5.18 -19.55
C THR A 48 -2.32 -4.89 -20.55
N ALA A 49 -1.64 -5.90 -21.06
CA ALA A 49 -0.60 -5.76 -22.07
C ALA A 49 -1.13 -5.13 -23.36
N ASN A 50 -2.27 -5.63 -23.87
CA ASN A 50 -2.88 -5.14 -25.10
C ASN A 50 -3.56 -3.75 -24.96
N LEU A 51 -4.03 -3.41 -23.78
CA LEU A 51 -4.64 -2.11 -23.51
C LEU A 51 -3.62 -1.01 -23.22
N ARG A 52 -2.42 -1.35 -22.76
CA ARG A 52 -1.42 -0.38 -22.28
C ARG A 52 -1.12 0.76 -23.25
N SER A 53 -1.03 0.46 -24.56
CA SER A 53 -0.78 1.46 -25.60
C SER A 53 -1.99 2.34 -25.95
N LYS A 54 -3.17 2.00 -25.41
CA LYS A 54 -4.47 2.66 -25.66
C LYS A 54 -4.99 3.45 -24.45
N ILE A 55 -4.22 3.43 -23.37
CA ILE A 55 -4.51 4.18 -22.14
C ILE A 55 -3.66 5.45 -22.15
N PHE A 56 -4.32 6.60 -22.10
CA PHE A 56 -3.72 7.92 -22.16
C PHE A 56 -3.71 8.62 -20.80
N THR A 57 -3.32 9.89 -20.76
CA THR A 57 -3.29 10.68 -19.54
C THR A 57 -4.68 10.82 -18.93
N SER A 58 -4.81 10.55 -17.63
CA SER A 58 -6.09 10.55 -16.91
C SER A 58 -6.25 11.71 -15.93
N ALA A 59 -5.17 12.46 -15.63
CA ALA A 59 -5.22 13.56 -14.67
C ALA A 59 -4.23 14.65 -15.05
N VAL A 60 -4.63 15.89 -14.88
CA VAL A 60 -3.74 17.06 -15.02
C VAL A 60 -2.84 17.14 -13.80
N ASN A 61 -1.53 17.11 -14.02
CA ASN A 61 -0.52 17.34 -12.99
C ASN A 61 0.00 18.79 -13.07
N PRO A 62 -0.66 19.74 -12.38
CA PRO A 62 -0.35 21.17 -12.55
C PRO A 62 1.02 21.51 -11.99
N ARG A 63 1.79 22.28 -12.75
CA ARG A 63 3.00 22.93 -12.29
C ARG A 63 2.76 24.44 -12.28
N TRP A 64 2.53 24.97 -11.09
CA TRP A 64 2.31 26.40 -10.93
C TRP A 64 3.59 27.16 -11.15
N LEU A 65 3.52 28.23 -11.93
CA LEU A 65 4.69 29.02 -12.29
C LEU A 65 4.99 30.06 -11.20
N GLY A 66 5.67 29.62 -10.14
CA GLY A 66 6.01 30.44 -8.97
C GLY A 66 4.76 30.94 -8.25
N GLN A 67 4.75 32.22 -7.89
CA GLN A 67 3.59 32.88 -7.26
C GLN A 67 2.57 33.44 -8.28
N SER A 68 2.80 33.20 -9.58
CA SER A 68 1.84 33.62 -10.62
C SER A 68 0.60 32.76 -10.60
N ASP A 69 -0.48 33.26 -11.18
CA ASP A 69 -1.71 32.51 -11.37
C ASP A 69 -1.61 31.47 -12.51
N SER A 70 -0.51 31.43 -13.25
CA SER A 70 -0.35 30.55 -14.41
C SER A 70 0.16 29.18 -14.02
N LEU A 71 -0.25 28.18 -14.76
CA LEU A 71 0.23 26.80 -14.61
C LEU A 71 0.54 26.17 -15.96
N CYS A 72 1.38 25.18 -15.97
CA CYS A 72 1.63 24.35 -17.14
C CYS A 72 1.52 22.86 -16.78
N TYR A 73 1.27 22.07 -17.79
CA TYR A 73 1.26 20.60 -17.69
C TYR A 73 1.50 19.96 -19.05
N ASN A 74 1.82 18.68 -19.07
CA ASN A 74 1.87 17.85 -20.26
C ASN A 74 0.65 16.95 -20.30
N TRP A 75 -0.02 16.85 -21.46
CA TRP A 75 -1.17 15.99 -21.69
C TRP A 75 -0.95 15.11 -22.92
N LYS A 76 -1.28 13.82 -22.81
CA LYS A 76 -1.18 12.86 -23.90
C LYS A 76 -2.55 12.26 -24.20
N ASP A 77 -2.94 12.29 -25.45
CA ASP A 77 -4.11 11.63 -26.01
C ASP A 77 -3.73 10.75 -27.22
N HIS A 78 -4.69 10.33 -28.03
CA HIS A 78 -4.44 9.54 -29.23
C HIS A 78 -3.70 10.29 -30.35
N ASN A 79 -3.72 11.63 -30.32
CA ASN A 79 -3.02 12.48 -31.30
C ASN A 79 -1.56 12.74 -30.89
N GLY A 80 -1.19 12.41 -29.64
CA GLY A 80 0.17 12.61 -29.14
C GLY A 80 0.21 13.35 -27.80
N SER A 81 1.32 14.04 -27.56
CA SER A 81 1.63 14.71 -26.29
C SER A 81 1.81 16.19 -26.48
N THR A 82 1.06 17.02 -25.76
CA THR A 82 1.12 18.49 -25.83
C THR A 82 1.38 19.11 -24.48
N PHE A 83 2.32 20.09 -24.45
CA PHE A 83 2.52 20.94 -23.30
C PHE A 83 1.59 22.15 -23.37
N TYR A 84 0.77 22.33 -22.32
CA TYR A 84 -0.17 23.44 -22.21
C TYR A 84 0.26 24.48 -21.21
N LEU A 85 0.00 25.75 -21.53
CA LEU A 85 0.01 26.87 -20.59
C LEU A 85 -1.44 27.30 -20.33
N VAL A 86 -1.81 27.39 -19.05
CA VAL A 86 -3.10 27.92 -18.60
C VAL A 86 -2.90 29.20 -17.83
N VAL A 87 -3.66 30.24 -18.18
CA VAL A 87 -3.72 31.52 -17.49
C VAL A 87 -5.13 31.68 -16.91
N PRO A 88 -5.37 31.37 -15.64
CA PRO A 88 -6.70 31.34 -15.03
C PRO A 88 -7.45 32.68 -15.11
N THR A 89 -6.75 33.77 -14.86
CA THR A 89 -7.33 35.13 -14.90
C THR A 89 -7.86 35.51 -16.29
N ALA A 90 -7.20 35.02 -17.34
CA ALA A 90 -7.61 35.23 -18.74
C ALA A 90 -8.55 34.13 -19.25
N LYS A 91 -8.83 33.09 -18.45
CA LYS A 91 -9.55 31.88 -18.83
C LYS A 91 -9.02 31.29 -20.14
N SER A 92 -7.71 31.29 -20.32
CA SER A 92 -7.06 30.82 -21.54
C SER A 92 -6.24 29.56 -21.31
N LYS A 93 -6.37 28.63 -22.27
CA LYS A 93 -5.55 27.42 -22.40
C LYS A 93 -4.98 27.40 -23.81
N ARG A 94 -3.68 27.25 -23.95
CA ARG A 94 -3.00 27.19 -25.25
C ARG A 94 -1.76 26.30 -25.17
N PRO A 95 -1.27 25.76 -26.30
CA PRO A 95 0.05 25.16 -26.34
C PRO A 95 1.10 26.11 -25.76
N LEU A 96 2.05 25.56 -24.99
CA LEU A 96 3.11 26.33 -24.34
C LEU A 96 4.10 26.88 -25.36
N PHE A 97 4.33 26.14 -26.46
CA PHE A 97 5.24 26.48 -27.56
C PHE A 97 4.78 25.77 -28.85
N ASP A 98 5.32 26.20 -29.99
CA ASP A 98 5.10 25.56 -31.29
C ASP A 98 5.93 24.27 -31.36
N GLN A 99 5.25 23.12 -31.25
CA GLN A 99 5.90 21.80 -31.23
C GLN A 99 6.42 21.41 -32.61
N GLU A 100 5.79 21.85 -33.71
CA GLU A 100 6.23 21.57 -35.06
C GLU A 100 7.57 22.25 -35.37
N LYS A 101 7.68 23.56 -35.02
CA LYS A 101 8.92 24.30 -35.17
C LYS A 101 10.05 23.73 -34.31
N LEU A 102 9.75 23.36 -33.07
CA LEU A 102 10.74 22.77 -32.18
C LEU A 102 11.21 21.42 -32.71
N ALA A 103 10.30 20.54 -33.12
CA ALA A 103 10.64 19.23 -33.69
C ALA A 103 11.47 19.35 -34.96
N ALA A 104 11.14 20.30 -35.84
CA ALA A 104 11.88 20.55 -37.07
C ALA A 104 13.33 20.97 -36.77
N GLN A 105 13.54 21.99 -35.88
CA GLN A 105 14.87 22.46 -35.50
C GLN A 105 15.64 21.37 -34.71
N LEU A 106 14.97 20.60 -33.88
CA LEU A 106 15.61 19.50 -33.15
C LEU A 106 16.06 18.40 -34.12
N SER A 107 15.24 18.08 -35.11
CA SER A 107 15.58 17.09 -36.15
C SER A 107 16.79 17.53 -36.97
N GLU A 108 16.83 18.79 -37.38
CA GLU A 108 17.92 19.38 -38.12
C GLU A 108 19.23 19.34 -37.31
N GLN A 109 19.21 19.83 -36.05
CA GLN A 109 20.43 19.99 -35.24
C GLN A 109 20.90 18.65 -34.62
N SER A 110 20.00 17.68 -34.41
CA SER A 110 20.36 16.35 -33.88
C SER A 110 20.68 15.32 -34.98
N HIS A 111 20.36 15.63 -36.25
CA HIS A 111 20.42 14.70 -37.38
C HIS A 111 19.56 13.43 -37.17
N ARG A 112 18.43 13.57 -36.47
CA ARG A 112 17.46 12.50 -36.19
C ARG A 112 16.05 13.05 -36.41
N ALA A 113 15.19 12.25 -37.01
CA ALA A 113 13.78 12.60 -37.17
C ALA A 113 13.06 12.64 -35.80
N HIS A 114 12.38 13.70 -35.49
CA HIS A 114 11.54 13.85 -34.30
C HIS A 114 10.11 14.17 -34.70
N ASP A 115 9.20 13.40 -34.12
CA ASP A 115 7.75 13.60 -34.31
C ASP A 115 7.27 14.75 -33.41
N PRO A 116 6.65 15.80 -33.96
CA PRO A 116 6.11 16.90 -33.16
C PRO A 116 5.02 16.46 -32.16
N GLN A 117 4.30 15.38 -32.47
CA GLN A 117 3.28 14.82 -31.58
C GLN A 117 3.86 13.95 -30.47
N ASN A 118 5.12 13.49 -30.58
CA ASN A 118 5.77 12.62 -29.62
C ASN A 118 7.22 13.08 -29.37
N LEU A 119 7.38 14.30 -28.87
CA LEU A 119 8.70 14.85 -28.57
C LEU A 119 9.48 13.94 -27.59
N PRO A 120 10.81 13.84 -27.72
CA PRO A 120 11.62 12.89 -26.95
C PRO A 120 11.85 13.31 -25.49
N PHE A 121 11.01 14.18 -24.94
CA PHE A 121 11.06 14.61 -23.56
C PHE A 121 9.64 14.76 -22.99
N THR A 122 9.50 14.48 -21.71
CA THR A 122 8.23 14.60 -20.97
C THR A 122 8.27 15.71 -19.92
N SER A 123 9.42 16.38 -19.78
CA SER A 123 9.61 17.49 -18.84
C SER A 123 10.56 18.55 -19.39
N LEU A 124 10.32 19.78 -19.00
CA LEU A 124 11.15 20.93 -19.33
C LEU A 124 11.37 21.81 -18.09
N THR A 125 12.46 22.57 -18.09
CA THR A 125 12.84 23.47 -16.99
C THR A 125 12.94 24.90 -17.51
N PHE A 126 12.13 25.81 -16.96
CA PHE A 126 12.18 27.24 -17.34
C PHE A 126 13.44 27.90 -16.86
N SER A 127 13.90 28.91 -17.64
CA SER A 127 14.83 29.92 -17.15
C SER A 127 14.21 30.76 -16.01
N LYS A 128 15.04 31.44 -15.22
CA LYS A 128 14.56 32.29 -14.10
C LYS A 128 13.60 33.39 -14.56
N ASP A 129 13.87 33.98 -15.75
CA ASP A 129 13.04 35.02 -16.37
C ASP A 129 11.86 34.46 -17.20
N ARG A 130 11.77 33.12 -17.32
CA ARG A 130 10.74 32.37 -18.07
C ARG A 130 10.65 32.70 -19.57
N LYS A 131 11.72 33.26 -20.14
CA LYS A 131 11.78 33.52 -21.59
C LYS A 131 12.25 32.33 -22.42
N SER A 132 12.88 31.37 -21.75
CA SER A 132 13.30 30.11 -22.35
C SER A 132 13.02 28.92 -21.43
N PHE A 133 13.14 27.73 -21.98
CA PHE A 133 13.21 26.51 -21.20
C PHE A 133 14.26 25.55 -21.74
N THR A 134 14.76 24.68 -20.87
CA THR A 134 15.71 23.62 -21.24
C THR A 134 15.08 22.25 -21.10
N PHE A 135 15.53 21.31 -21.93
CA PHE A 135 15.16 19.90 -21.91
C PHE A 135 16.32 19.04 -22.35
N ASN A 136 16.24 17.73 -22.10
CA ASN A 136 17.23 16.75 -22.56
C ASN A 136 16.63 15.87 -23.66
N ALA A 137 17.35 15.73 -24.76
CA ALA A 137 17.04 14.85 -25.88
C ALA A 137 18.34 14.37 -26.55
N ASP A 138 18.37 13.12 -27.03
CA ASP A 138 19.51 12.53 -27.75
C ASP A 138 20.87 12.70 -27.04
N SER A 139 20.89 12.46 -25.74
CA SER A 139 22.09 12.63 -24.88
C SER A 139 22.65 14.06 -24.83
N ALA A 140 21.90 15.05 -25.30
CA ALA A 140 22.25 16.46 -25.27
C ALA A 140 21.23 17.28 -24.48
N ARG A 141 21.65 18.44 -23.99
CA ARG A 141 20.80 19.44 -23.37
C ARG A 141 20.52 20.56 -24.37
N TRP A 142 19.28 20.98 -24.45
CA TRP A 142 18.76 21.93 -25.40
C TRP A 142 18.07 23.09 -24.68
N GLU A 143 18.10 24.27 -25.27
CA GLU A 143 17.37 25.45 -24.84
C GLU A 143 16.47 25.96 -25.95
N TRP A 144 15.19 26.15 -25.63
CA TRP A 144 14.22 26.78 -26.52
C TRP A 144 13.88 28.19 -26.05
N ASN A 145 13.99 29.20 -26.89
CA ASN A 145 13.55 30.55 -26.60
C ASN A 145 12.10 30.72 -27.04
N LEU A 146 11.22 31.13 -26.10
CA LEU A 146 9.78 31.23 -26.32
C LEU A 146 9.37 32.40 -27.21
N ALA A 147 10.15 33.46 -27.26
CA ALA A 147 9.83 34.66 -28.04
C ALA A 147 10.37 34.59 -29.48
N SER A 148 11.60 34.14 -29.67
CA SER A 148 12.20 33.97 -30.98
C SER A 148 11.92 32.65 -31.64
N GLU A 149 11.35 31.68 -30.89
CA GLU A 149 11.08 30.30 -31.32
C GLU A 149 12.31 29.63 -31.93
N THR A 150 13.44 29.76 -31.27
CA THR A 150 14.74 29.24 -31.70
C THR A 150 15.30 28.22 -30.72
N LEU A 151 15.86 27.13 -31.28
CA LEU A 151 16.52 26.09 -30.53
C LEU A 151 18.02 26.26 -30.51
N LYS A 152 18.62 26.08 -29.35
CA LYS A 152 20.06 26.11 -29.15
C LYS A 152 20.53 24.84 -28.41
N LYS A 153 21.55 24.18 -28.97
CA LYS A 153 22.23 23.11 -28.25
C LYS A 153 23.15 23.73 -27.19
N LEU A 154 22.97 23.29 -25.94
CA LEU A 154 23.84 23.72 -24.84
C LEU A 154 25.08 22.82 -24.76
N ALA A 155 26.20 23.39 -24.32
CA ALA A 155 27.39 22.60 -24.00
C ALA A 155 27.01 21.54 -22.95
N ALA A 156 27.52 20.32 -23.10
CA ALA A 156 27.34 19.28 -22.11
C ALA A 156 27.80 19.80 -20.75
N THR A 157 26.91 19.88 -19.79
CA THR A 157 27.34 20.16 -18.42
C THR A 157 28.25 18.99 -18.06
N PRO A 158 29.51 19.22 -17.65
CA PRO A 158 30.38 18.13 -17.23
C PRO A 158 29.62 17.33 -16.19
N ALA A 159 29.45 16.04 -16.40
CA ALA A 159 29.01 15.14 -15.35
C ALA A 159 29.87 15.45 -14.13
N PRO A 160 29.31 15.60 -12.92
CA PRO A 160 30.11 15.82 -11.74
C PRO A 160 31.17 14.73 -11.70
N ALA A 161 32.46 15.16 -11.84
CA ALA A 161 33.59 14.26 -11.99
C ALA A 161 33.58 13.23 -10.85
N SER A 162 33.43 11.98 -11.21
CA SER A 162 33.66 10.86 -10.31
C SER A 162 35.15 10.82 -9.98
N GLY A 163 35.50 11.33 -8.78
CA GLY A 163 36.80 11.05 -8.18
C GLY A 163 37.96 11.95 -8.63
N GLY A 164 38.21 12.98 -7.87
CA GLY A 164 39.43 13.75 -7.86
C GLY A 164 39.60 14.44 -6.51
N ARG A 165 40.59 14.04 -5.72
CA ARG A 165 41.06 14.79 -4.57
C ARG A 165 41.41 16.23 -5.03
N GLY A 166 40.63 17.21 -4.60
CA GLY A 166 40.90 18.61 -4.75
C GLY A 166 40.47 19.33 -3.49
N THR A 167 41.46 19.70 -2.70
CA THR A 167 41.38 20.73 -1.66
C THR A 167 41.05 22.07 -2.33
N GLY A 168 39.87 22.61 -2.04
CA GLY A 168 39.50 23.97 -2.54
C GLY A 168 38.26 24.46 -1.82
N ALA A 169 38.45 25.56 -1.13
CA ALA A 169 37.49 26.23 -0.27
C ALA A 169 36.27 26.79 -1.01
N ASN A 170 35.20 26.99 -0.25
CA ASN A 170 34.02 27.82 -0.54
C ASN A 170 33.03 27.26 -1.59
N GLY A 171 32.21 26.32 -1.18
CA GLY A 171 30.96 25.98 -1.88
C GLY A 171 29.77 26.19 -0.96
N ALA A 172 28.97 27.21 -1.21
CA ALA A 172 27.64 27.33 -0.65
C ALA A 172 26.83 26.04 -0.91
N PRO A 173 25.97 25.61 0.02
CA PRO A 173 25.14 24.42 -0.19
C PRO A 173 24.31 24.58 -1.46
N PRO A 174 24.13 23.54 -2.29
CA PRO A 174 23.27 23.62 -3.46
C PRO A 174 21.85 23.98 -2.98
N THR A 175 21.38 25.14 -3.47
CA THR A 175 19.98 25.54 -3.30
C THR A 175 19.09 24.39 -3.79
N PRO A 176 18.04 24.00 -3.05
CA PRO A 176 17.10 22.98 -3.53
C PRO A 176 16.62 23.38 -4.93
N PRO A 177 16.49 22.44 -5.88
CA PRO A 177 15.98 22.78 -7.19
C PRO A 177 14.60 23.40 -7.01
N ASP A 178 14.45 24.62 -7.53
CA ASP A 178 13.18 25.34 -7.53
C ASP A 178 12.17 24.53 -8.36
N THR A 179 11.31 23.77 -7.67
CA THR A 179 10.27 22.94 -8.32
C THR A 179 9.25 23.79 -9.07
N ALA A 180 9.23 25.10 -8.82
CA ALA A 180 8.42 26.06 -9.55
C ALA A 180 8.91 26.35 -10.97
N SER A 181 10.08 25.86 -11.35
CA SER A 181 10.67 26.09 -12.67
C SER A 181 10.47 24.94 -13.67
N THR A 182 9.93 23.78 -13.25
CA THR A 182 9.74 22.62 -14.14
C THR A 182 8.30 22.47 -14.59
N CYS A 183 8.09 22.07 -15.86
CA CYS A 183 6.81 21.72 -16.43
C CYS A 183 6.87 20.30 -16.99
N GLY A 184 5.84 19.49 -16.73
CA GLY A 184 5.84 18.08 -17.07
C GLY A 184 6.70 17.27 -16.10
N GLY A 185 6.98 16.03 -16.41
CA GLY A 185 7.82 15.11 -15.60
C GLY A 185 7.06 14.58 -14.39
N GLY A 186 6.60 13.39 -14.54
CA GLY A 186 5.81 12.61 -13.61
C GLY A 186 4.56 12.14 -14.32
N GLY A 187 4.65 11.02 -15.01
CA GLY A 187 3.48 10.23 -15.34
C GLY A 187 2.83 9.91 -14.00
N GLY A 188 1.89 10.78 -13.59
CA GLY A 188 1.08 10.55 -12.42
C GLY A 188 0.20 9.36 -12.70
N ARG A 189 0.52 8.23 -12.10
CA ARG A 189 -0.50 7.24 -11.81
C ARG A 189 -1.48 7.93 -10.89
N GLY A 190 -2.74 7.98 -11.28
CA GLY A 190 -3.83 8.30 -10.40
C GLY A 190 -3.92 7.19 -9.36
N GLY A 191 -3.07 7.28 -8.34
CA GLY A 191 -3.17 6.42 -7.18
C GLY A 191 -3.97 7.17 -6.13
N ALA A 192 -5.06 6.57 -5.69
CA ALA A 192 -5.73 6.97 -4.47
C ALA A 192 -4.70 7.05 -3.35
N ALA A 193 -4.58 8.21 -2.72
CA ALA A 193 -3.68 8.44 -1.62
C ALA A 193 -4.16 7.68 -0.40
N GLY A 194 -3.72 6.45 -0.22
CA GLY A 194 -3.67 5.78 1.06
C GLY A 194 -2.67 6.51 1.96
N GLY A 195 -3.18 6.99 3.08
CA GLY A 195 -2.42 7.75 4.04
C GLY A 195 -1.39 6.91 4.77
N GLY A 196 -0.13 7.25 4.63
CA GLY A 196 0.95 6.88 5.52
C GLY A 196 1.59 8.14 6.03
N GLY A 197 1.32 8.48 7.29
CA GLY A 197 1.95 9.59 7.98
C GLY A 197 3.43 9.32 8.19
N GLY A 198 4.26 10.14 7.59
CA GLY A 198 5.69 10.18 7.85
C GLY A 198 6.16 11.61 7.69
N GLY A 199 6.53 12.24 8.79
CA GLY A 199 6.99 13.62 8.89
C GLY A 199 8.14 13.91 7.93
N GLY A 200 8.03 15.03 7.32
CA GLY A 200 8.87 15.87 6.55
C GLY A 200 10.34 15.53 6.38
N GLY A 201 10.71 15.17 5.19
CA GLY A 201 12.06 15.13 4.71
C GLY A 201 12.03 15.22 3.21
N ARG A 202 11.93 16.41 2.66
CA ARG A 202 12.27 16.66 1.26
C ARG A 202 13.75 16.34 1.07
N GLY A 203 14.07 15.18 0.57
CA GLY A 203 15.40 14.76 0.23
C GLY A 203 15.36 13.88 -0.99
N GLY A 204 15.43 14.50 -2.16
CA GLY A 204 15.72 13.80 -3.39
C GLY A 204 17.13 13.24 -3.39
N GLY A 205 17.38 12.16 -4.09
CA GLY A 205 18.69 11.70 -4.47
C GLY A 205 19.28 10.67 -3.52
N GLY A 206 19.25 9.42 -3.97
CA GLY A 206 19.90 8.31 -3.32
C GLY A 206 21.38 8.58 -3.05
N GLY A 207 21.82 8.39 -1.80
CA GLY A 207 23.21 8.29 -1.43
C GLY A 207 23.75 9.33 -0.44
N GLU A 208 23.00 10.36 -0.04
CA GLU A 208 23.52 11.33 0.91
C GLU A 208 23.38 10.78 2.35
N PHE A 209 24.53 10.40 2.94
CA PHE A 209 24.57 9.88 4.31
C PHE A 209 24.51 10.99 5.39
N ARG A 210 24.72 12.23 5.02
CA ARG A 210 24.79 13.37 5.94
C ARG A 210 23.38 13.84 6.30
N ASN A 211 23.08 13.96 7.59
CA ASN A 211 21.89 14.63 8.09
C ASN A 211 22.34 15.96 8.71
N PHE A 212 22.21 17.04 7.93
CA PHE A 212 22.70 18.36 8.32
C PHE A 212 21.81 19.03 9.37
N SER A 213 22.43 19.80 10.27
CA SER A 213 21.76 20.78 11.12
C SER A 213 21.12 21.87 10.24
N PRO A 214 20.07 22.57 10.71
CA PRO A 214 19.39 23.62 9.95
C PRO A 214 20.33 24.71 9.42
N ASP A 215 21.36 25.11 10.19
CA ASP A 215 22.39 26.07 9.82
C ASP A 215 23.53 25.46 8.98
N SER A 216 23.48 24.16 8.73
CA SER A 216 24.49 23.39 8.01
C SER A 216 25.90 23.41 8.63
N SER A 217 26.05 23.82 9.88
CA SER A 217 27.35 23.85 10.59
C SER A 217 27.78 22.45 11.05
N LEU A 218 26.81 21.54 11.24
CA LEU A 218 27.02 20.17 11.67
C LEU A 218 26.28 19.19 10.76
N PHE A 219 26.71 17.94 10.74
CA PHE A 219 25.90 16.84 10.27
C PHE A 219 26.09 15.59 11.10
N ALA A 220 25.02 14.78 11.21
CA ALA A 220 25.05 13.48 11.83
C ALA A 220 25.04 12.37 10.76
N PHE A 221 25.68 11.24 11.08
CA PHE A 221 25.64 10.02 10.29
C PHE A 221 25.86 8.79 11.18
N ALA A 222 25.50 7.60 10.69
CA ALA A 222 25.84 6.36 11.35
C ALA A 222 26.85 5.54 10.54
N ARG A 223 27.69 4.77 11.26
CA ARG A 223 28.62 3.78 10.71
C ARG A 223 28.80 2.63 11.68
N ASN A 224 28.75 1.40 11.21
CA ASN A 224 28.87 0.20 12.05
C ASN A 224 27.93 0.27 13.26
N HIS A 225 26.66 0.59 13.03
CA HIS A 225 25.57 0.72 14.02
C HIS A 225 25.71 1.91 15.00
N ASN A 226 26.81 2.64 14.98
CA ASN A 226 27.09 3.74 15.90
C ASN A 226 26.87 5.12 15.27
N LEU A 227 26.54 6.09 16.10
CA LEU A 227 26.24 7.47 15.72
C LEU A 227 27.47 8.36 15.83
N TYR A 228 27.60 9.26 14.84
CA TYR A 228 28.67 10.23 14.72
C TYR A 228 28.14 11.62 14.37
N VAL A 229 28.81 12.65 14.84
CA VAL A 229 28.58 14.06 14.45
C VAL A 229 29.88 14.65 13.93
N VAL A 230 29.76 15.48 12.90
CA VAL A 230 30.88 16.16 12.22
C VAL A 230 30.65 17.64 12.21
N LYS A 231 31.67 18.42 12.55
CA LYS A 231 31.73 19.86 12.32
C LYS A 231 32.12 20.12 10.86
N VAL A 232 31.27 20.80 10.08
CA VAL A 232 31.47 21.00 8.64
C VAL A 232 32.72 21.82 8.38
N ALA A 233 32.99 22.87 9.18
CA ALA A 233 34.11 23.80 8.99
C ALA A 233 35.48 23.17 9.18
N THR A 234 35.63 22.24 10.14
CA THR A 234 36.92 21.64 10.51
C THR A 234 37.08 20.20 10.08
N GLY A 235 35.95 19.52 9.81
CA GLY A 235 35.91 18.06 9.56
C GLY A 235 36.06 17.22 10.85
N ASP A 236 36.13 17.85 12.02
CA ASP A 236 36.23 17.16 13.29
C ASP A 236 35.03 16.25 13.48
N THR A 237 35.30 14.98 13.80
CA THR A 237 34.29 13.93 13.97
C THR A 237 34.28 13.43 15.40
N VAL A 238 33.10 13.48 16.03
CA VAL A 238 32.86 12.94 17.36
C VAL A 238 32.03 11.65 17.22
N GLN A 239 32.53 10.56 17.78
CA GLN A 239 31.75 9.31 17.91
C GLN A 239 30.94 9.37 19.20
N LEU A 240 29.60 9.44 19.06
CA LEU A 240 28.68 9.58 20.20
C LEU A 240 28.32 8.26 20.87
N THR A 241 28.38 7.13 20.14
CA THR A 241 28.07 5.81 20.70
C THR A 241 29.11 4.76 20.30
N ARG A 242 29.30 3.71 21.14
CA ARG A 242 30.26 2.62 20.90
C ARG A 242 29.65 1.23 21.12
N ASP A 243 28.36 1.17 21.44
CA ASP A 243 27.60 -0.03 21.81
C ASP A 243 26.70 -0.55 20.69
N GLY A 244 26.79 0.05 19.50
CA GLY A 244 26.02 -0.34 18.33
C GLY A 244 26.33 -1.78 17.90
N ALA A 245 25.27 -2.54 17.59
CA ALA A 245 25.34 -3.94 17.16
C ALA A 245 24.19 -4.25 16.19
N LYS A 246 24.25 -5.42 15.52
CA LYS A 246 23.11 -5.93 14.73
C LYS A 246 21.84 -5.97 15.61
N GLY A 247 20.74 -5.41 15.10
CA GLY A 247 19.50 -5.27 15.87
C GLY A 247 19.51 -4.20 16.95
N TYR A 248 20.60 -3.40 17.07
CA TYR A 248 20.72 -2.29 18.01
C TYR A 248 21.50 -1.14 17.38
N SER A 249 20.86 -0.41 16.47
CA SER A 249 21.56 0.44 15.53
C SER A 249 20.92 1.81 15.39
N PHE A 250 21.78 2.85 15.23
CA PHE A 250 21.35 4.15 14.72
C PHE A 250 21.36 4.23 13.18
N GLY A 251 21.84 3.21 12.54
CA GLY A 251 21.95 3.02 11.10
C GLY A 251 23.09 2.06 10.80
N ALA A 252 22.85 1.12 9.93
CA ALA A 252 23.84 0.22 9.38
C ALA A 252 23.65 0.15 7.87
N ARG A 253 24.74 0.00 7.12
CA ARG A 253 24.68 -0.66 5.84
C ARG A 253 24.99 -2.11 6.12
N ASP A 254 23.97 -2.85 6.36
CA ASP A 254 24.13 -4.27 6.25
C ASP A 254 24.08 -4.66 4.77
N THR A 255 24.77 -5.68 4.44
CA THR A 255 24.92 -6.28 3.14
C THR A 255 23.55 -6.61 2.52
N VAL A 256 23.51 -7.38 1.47
CA VAL A 256 22.37 -7.82 0.66
C VAL A 256 21.04 -7.99 1.41
N GLN A 257 21.04 -8.37 2.69
CA GLN A 257 19.85 -8.63 3.51
C GLN A 257 19.05 -7.37 3.90
N GLU A 258 19.70 -6.27 4.31
CA GLU A 258 18.96 -5.02 4.63
C GLU A 258 18.43 -4.34 3.36
N ARG A 259 19.13 -4.51 2.24
CA ARG A 259 18.59 -4.02 0.95
C ARG A 259 17.32 -4.76 0.57
N GLN A 260 17.30 -6.07 0.76
CA GLN A 260 16.10 -6.88 0.53
C GLN A 260 15.00 -6.52 1.52
N GLN A 261 15.28 -6.34 2.81
CA GLN A 261 14.28 -5.90 3.80
C GLN A 261 13.75 -4.49 3.52
N GLN A 262 14.58 -3.54 3.12
CA GLN A 262 14.12 -2.19 2.76
C GLN A 262 13.32 -2.20 1.46
N GLU A 263 13.71 -3.03 0.51
CA GLU A 263 12.96 -3.22 -0.75
C GLU A 263 11.62 -3.90 -0.48
N LEU A 264 11.58 -4.85 0.42
CA LEU A 264 10.39 -5.57 0.85
C LEU A 264 9.50 -4.72 1.79
N GLN A 265 10.07 -3.90 2.69
CA GLN A 265 9.30 -2.89 3.43
C GLN A 265 8.71 -1.80 2.52
N ARG A 266 9.42 -1.42 1.46
CA ARG A 266 8.87 -0.53 0.43
C ARG A 266 7.77 -1.18 -0.38
N GLN A 267 7.88 -2.46 -0.66
CA GLN A 267 6.82 -3.24 -1.29
C GLN A 267 5.62 -3.40 -0.34
N GLN A 268 5.82 -3.59 0.96
CA GLN A 268 4.76 -3.59 1.97
C GLN A 268 4.01 -2.26 2.06
N THR A 269 4.72 -1.14 2.07
CA THR A 269 4.10 0.19 2.07
C THR A 269 3.52 0.59 0.71
N GLN A 270 3.91 -0.07 -0.37
CA GLN A 270 3.29 0.08 -1.69
C GLN A 270 2.10 -0.88 -1.88
N ASN A 271 2.10 -2.03 -1.23
CA ASN A 271 1.03 -3.02 -1.31
C ASN A 271 -0.12 -2.74 -0.33
N ASP A 272 0.04 -1.84 0.66
CA ASP A 272 -1.09 -1.28 1.42
C ASP A 272 -1.96 -0.33 0.56
N SER A 273 -1.58 -0.10 -0.69
CA SER A 273 -2.35 0.63 -1.71
C SER A 273 -2.71 -0.29 -2.88
N ASP A 274 -3.01 -1.56 -2.61
CA ASP A 274 -3.30 -2.53 -3.66
C ASP A 274 -4.69 -2.38 -4.23
N ASP A 275 -4.65 -1.93 -5.42
CA ASP A 275 -5.20 -2.55 -6.62
C ASP A 275 -4.44 -1.96 -7.81
N ASP A 276 -3.20 -2.34 -8.06
CA ASP A 276 -2.59 -1.90 -9.30
C ASP A 276 -1.65 -2.94 -9.90
N ASP A 277 -1.93 -3.29 -11.15
CA ASP A 277 -1.13 -3.96 -12.14
C ASP A 277 0.25 -3.28 -12.34
N GLY A 278 1.00 -3.21 -11.27
CA GLY A 278 2.31 -2.59 -11.26
C GLY A 278 3.40 -3.54 -11.71
N ALA A 279 3.63 -3.65 -13.01
CA ALA A 279 4.91 -4.13 -13.49
C ALA A 279 6.03 -3.41 -12.72
N ALA A 280 6.68 -4.13 -11.82
CA ALA A 280 7.79 -3.66 -11.02
C ALA A 280 8.89 -3.13 -11.95
N ARG A 281 8.92 -1.82 -12.15
CA ARG A 281 10.16 -1.18 -12.61
C ARG A 281 11.05 -1.10 -11.39
N GLY A 282 12.00 -2.01 -11.30
CA GLY A 282 13.09 -1.98 -10.34
C GLY A 282 13.82 -0.66 -10.40
N GLY A 283 13.36 0.31 -9.62
CA GLY A 283 14.11 1.48 -9.26
C GLY A 283 15.07 1.11 -8.14
N GLY A 284 16.03 0.21 -8.42
CA GLY A 284 17.10 -0.06 -7.50
C GLY A 284 17.78 1.26 -7.15
N VAL A 285 17.86 1.59 -5.86
CA VAL A 285 18.68 2.70 -5.37
C VAL A 285 20.10 2.44 -5.87
N ARG A 286 20.51 3.20 -6.90
CA ARG A 286 21.88 3.16 -7.37
C ARG A 286 22.77 3.64 -6.24
N ILE A 287 23.50 2.73 -5.63
CA ILE A 287 24.55 3.06 -4.67
C ILE A 287 25.69 3.66 -5.46
N ASN A 288 25.81 4.97 -5.44
CA ASN A 288 26.85 5.71 -6.16
C ASN A 288 28.25 5.36 -5.70
N ASN A 289 28.40 4.75 -4.50
CA ASN A 289 29.69 4.27 -3.99
C ASN A 289 29.50 3.02 -3.11
N PRO A 290 29.75 1.81 -3.62
CA PRO A 290 29.62 0.58 -2.83
C PRO A 290 30.62 0.46 -1.66
N ARG A 291 31.66 1.29 -1.63
CA ARG A 291 32.65 1.34 -0.53
C ARG A 291 32.23 2.30 0.59
N GLU A 292 31.20 3.11 0.39
CA GLU A 292 30.72 4.02 1.43
C GLU A 292 29.95 3.23 2.50
N GLN A 293 30.53 3.15 3.68
CA GLN A 293 29.95 2.44 4.85
C GLN A 293 29.10 3.36 5.75
N ARG A 294 29.10 4.69 5.48
CA ARG A 294 28.27 5.63 6.23
C ARG A 294 26.85 5.62 5.71
N VAL A 295 25.91 5.67 6.63
CA VAL A 295 24.49 5.73 6.35
C VAL A 295 23.86 6.93 7.05
N ARG A 296 22.75 7.42 6.53
CA ARG A 296 22.03 8.54 7.11
C ARG A 296 21.42 8.10 8.44
N ALA A 297 21.81 8.78 9.52
CA ALA A 297 21.15 8.61 10.83
C ALA A 297 19.85 9.45 10.84
N ASN A 298 18.78 8.88 11.42
CA ASN A 298 17.49 9.54 11.48
C ASN A 298 17.38 10.43 12.74
N VAL A 299 18.17 11.49 12.77
CA VAL A 299 18.15 12.49 13.84
C VAL A 299 17.19 13.64 13.51
N THR A 300 16.49 14.14 14.51
CA THR A 300 15.63 15.33 14.44
C THR A 300 16.35 16.51 15.07
N TRP A 301 16.96 17.37 14.24
CA TRP A 301 17.66 18.57 14.70
C TRP A 301 16.69 19.62 15.25
N SER A 302 17.11 20.31 16.30
CA SER A 302 16.43 21.50 16.79
C SER A 302 16.55 22.64 15.77
N PRO A 303 15.53 23.52 15.68
CA PRO A 303 15.56 24.64 14.73
C PRO A 303 16.76 25.60 14.91
N ASP A 304 17.28 25.73 16.14
CA ASP A 304 18.45 26.56 16.48
C ASP A 304 19.80 25.84 16.27
N SER A 305 19.78 24.62 15.75
CA SER A 305 20.96 23.77 15.49
C SER A 305 21.80 23.41 16.72
N LYS A 306 21.27 23.60 17.95
CA LYS A 306 22.02 23.38 19.20
C LYS A 306 21.82 21.97 19.78
N ALA A 307 20.84 21.23 19.30
CA ALA A 307 20.54 19.88 19.77
C ALA A 307 19.92 19.01 18.69
N PHE A 308 19.88 17.71 18.90
CA PHE A 308 18.95 16.81 18.18
C PHE A 308 18.41 15.73 19.10
N ALA A 309 17.24 15.23 18.73
CA ALA A 309 16.67 14.01 19.27
C ALA A 309 16.90 12.85 18.29
N VAL A 310 17.07 11.64 18.82
CA VAL A 310 17.21 10.42 18.00
C VAL A 310 16.64 9.22 18.74
N THR A 311 15.91 8.37 18.02
CA THR A 311 15.45 7.08 18.53
C THR A 311 16.39 5.95 18.11
N ARG A 312 16.45 4.93 18.93
CA ARG A 312 17.11 3.66 18.61
C ARG A 312 16.18 2.50 18.92
N MET A 313 16.11 1.55 18.00
CA MET A 313 15.31 0.33 18.18
C MET A 313 16.20 -0.80 18.66
N ASP A 314 15.84 -1.42 19.79
CA ASP A 314 16.47 -2.65 20.28
C ASP A 314 15.67 -3.88 19.87
N GLN A 315 16.20 -4.63 18.91
CA GLN A 315 15.61 -5.85 18.37
C GLN A 315 16.45 -7.09 18.69
N ARG A 316 17.47 -6.99 19.55
CA ARG A 316 18.44 -8.08 19.83
C ARG A 316 17.79 -9.34 20.42
N LYS A 317 16.63 -9.19 21.08
CA LYS A 317 15.86 -10.30 21.66
C LYS A 317 14.77 -10.82 20.72
N VAL A 318 14.43 -10.08 19.68
CA VAL A 318 13.38 -10.50 18.72
C VAL A 318 13.88 -11.69 17.93
N LYS A 319 13.08 -12.76 17.91
CA LYS A 319 13.45 -14.00 17.22
C LYS A 319 13.40 -13.82 15.70
N PRO A 320 14.30 -14.48 14.95
CA PRO A 320 14.28 -14.44 13.50
C PRO A 320 13.28 -15.44 12.89
N LEU A 321 12.88 -15.14 11.65
CA LEU A 321 12.36 -16.10 10.68
C LEU A 321 13.38 -16.35 9.59
N PHE A 322 13.18 -17.44 8.84
CA PHE A 322 14.11 -17.91 7.83
C PHE A 322 13.39 -18.20 6.52
N LEU A 323 13.98 -17.76 5.41
CA LEU A 323 13.60 -18.14 4.06
C LEU A 323 14.80 -18.77 3.37
N VAL A 324 14.54 -19.66 2.41
CA VAL A 324 15.60 -20.26 1.60
C VAL A 324 15.35 -19.90 0.15
N ASN A 325 16.22 -19.07 -0.42
CA ASN A 325 16.21 -18.80 -1.85
C ASN A 325 16.77 -20.02 -2.60
N ASN A 326 15.88 -20.92 -3.01
CA ASN A 326 16.24 -22.15 -3.71
C ASN A 326 16.71 -21.91 -5.15
N THR A 327 16.45 -20.72 -5.71
CA THR A 327 16.84 -20.34 -7.08
C THR A 327 18.17 -19.60 -7.16
N ALA A 328 18.80 -19.30 -6.02
CA ALA A 328 20.12 -18.69 -5.99
C ALA A 328 21.19 -19.61 -6.60
N ASN A 329 22.13 -19.01 -7.34
CA ASN A 329 23.16 -19.72 -8.05
C ASN A 329 24.57 -19.28 -7.53
N PRO A 330 25.51 -20.19 -7.22
CA PRO A 330 25.51 -21.64 -7.50
C PRO A 330 24.85 -22.52 -6.42
N ARG A 331 24.40 -21.96 -5.31
CA ARG A 331 23.79 -22.71 -4.19
C ARG A 331 22.59 -21.96 -3.60
N PRO A 332 21.60 -22.67 -3.03
CA PRO A 332 20.56 -22.03 -2.25
C PRO A 332 21.14 -21.14 -1.14
N GLU A 333 20.49 -19.99 -0.92
CA GLU A 333 20.89 -19.01 0.10
C GLU A 333 19.86 -18.92 1.21
N LEU A 334 20.34 -18.93 2.46
CA LEU A 334 19.51 -18.70 3.63
C LEU A 334 19.35 -17.19 3.86
N MET A 335 18.10 -16.72 3.96
CA MET A 335 17.77 -15.39 4.44
C MET A 335 17.24 -15.47 5.87
N GLU A 336 17.88 -14.76 6.79
CA GLU A 336 17.44 -14.58 8.17
C GLU A 336 16.95 -13.15 8.36
N TYR A 337 15.77 -12.95 8.93
CA TYR A 337 15.25 -11.62 9.25
C TYR A 337 14.49 -11.60 10.57
N THR A 338 14.61 -10.49 11.28
CA THR A 338 13.96 -10.27 12.58
C THR A 338 12.46 -10.14 12.41
N TYR A 339 11.67 -10.93 13.14
CA TYR A 339 10.22 -10.96 12.97
C TYR A 339 9.52 -11.32 14.29
N ALA A 340 8.87 -10.33 14.91
CA ALA A 340 8.05 -10.57 16.10
C ALA A 340 6.68 -11.13 15.69
N MET A 341 6.22 -12.16 16.42
CA MET A 341 4.89 -12.74 16.26
C MET A 341 3.93 -12.19 17.33
N PRO A 342 2.61 -12.24 17.08
CA PRO A 342 1.60 -11.75 18.02
C PRO A 342 1.71 -12.44 19.39
N GLY A 343 1.62 -11.66 20.45
CA GLY A 343 1.70 -12.16 21.83
C GLY A 343 3.10 -12.49 22.35
N GLU A 344 4.15 -12.46 21.50
CA GLU A 344 5.51 -12.73 21.96
C GLU A 344 5.96 -11.71 23.02
N ALA A 345 6.72 -12.20 24.01
CA ALA A 345 7.26 -11.36 25.07
C ALA A 345 8.40 -10.46 24.58
N ASP A 346 9.21 -10.98 23.65
CA ASP A 346 10.38 -10.31 23.10
C ASP A 346 10.03 -9.62 21.79
N VAL A 347 9.62 -8.35 21.89
CA VAL A 347 9.35 -7.46 20.74
C VAL A 347 10.34 -6.31 20.72
N ALA A 348 10.41 -5.59 19.61
CA ALA A 348 11.26 -4.42 19.44
C ALA A 348 10.99 -3.37 20.53
N GLN A 349 12.04 -2.89 21.20
CA GLN A 349 11.97 -1.83 22.21
C GLN A 349 12.49 -0.53 21.63
N GLU A 350 11.88 0.59 21.98
CA GLU A 350 12.26 1.89 21.46
C GLU A 350 12.86 2.76 22.57
N GLU A 351 14.03 3.32 22.31
CA GLU A 351 14.78 4.19 23.19
C GLU A 351 14.91 5.59 22.60
N LEU A 352 14.80 6.63 23.41
CA LEU A 352 14.98 8.02 23.02
C LEU A 352 16.25 8.59 23.61
N TYR A 353 16.99 9.33 22.81
CA TYR A 353 18.21 10.02 23.21
C TYR A 353 18.20 11.48 22.76
N LEU A 354 18.90 12.32 23.52
CA LEU A 354 19.19 13.70 23.19
C LEU A 354 20.71 13.90 23.05
N TYR A 355 21.06 14.76 22.12
CA TYR A 355 22.41 15.31 21.96
C TYR A 355 22.35 16.83 22.04
N LYS A 356 23.24 17.42 22.79
CA LYS A 356 23.50 18.87 22.81
C LYS A 356 24.86 19.16 22.14
N VAL A 357 24.95 20.20 21.37
CA VAL A 357 26.19 20.56 20.66
C VAL A 357 27.30 20.82 21.66
N GLY A 358 28.39 20.08 21.53
CA GLY A 358 29.52 20.11 22.46
C GLY A 358 29.63 18.87 23.34
N ASP A 359 28.58 18.08 23.47
CA ASP A 359 28.62 16.82 24.21
C ASP A 359 29.43 15.76 23.44
N THR A 360 30.01 14.82 24.18
CA THR A 360 30.79 13.69 23.65
C THR A 360 30.01 12.38 23.60
N GLN A 361 28.80 12.37 24.12
CA GLN A 361 27.91 11.22 24.16
C GLN A 361 26.43 11.65 24.16
N LEU A 362 25.54 10.69 23.88
CA LEU A 362 24.09 10.90 23.98
C LEU A 362 23.60 10.84 25.42
N ALA A 363 22.61 11.66 25.75
CA ALA A 363 21.88 11.58 27.00
C ALA A 363 20.61 10.71 26.78
N PRO A 364 20.43 9.61 27.54
CA PRO A 364 19.21 8.84 27.45
C PRO A 364 18.01 9.61 28.06
N VAL A 365 16.84 9.50 27.45
CA VAL A 365 15.61 10.09 27.96
C VAL A 365 14.67 8.98 28.45
N SER A 366 14.31 9.01 29.71
CA SER A 366 13.38 8.03 30.30
C SER A 366 11.95 8.38 29.91
N VAL A 367 11.43 7.72 28.89
CA VAL A 367 10.06 7.92 28.36
C VAL A 367 9.12 6.77 28.71
N LYS A 368 9.59 5.75 29.44
CA LYS A 368 8.84 4.52 29.67
C LYS A 368 7.65 4.76 30.60
N LYS A 369 6.45 4.36 30.13
CA LYS A 369 5.23 4.29 30.92
C LYS A 369 4.58 2.92 30.78
N TRP A 370 4.46 2.45 29.55
CA TRP A 370 3.84 1.17 29.21
C TRP A 370 4.87 0.17 28.72
N LYS A 371 4.58 -1.10 28.94
CA LYS A 371 5.37 -2.19 28.39
C LYS A 371 5.26 -2.17 26.87
N ASP A 372 6.44 -2.30 26.20
CA ASP A 372 6.53 -2.40 24.74
C ASP A 372 5.88 -1.21 24.00
N GLN A 373 5.89 -0.03 24.60
CA GLN A 373 5.36 1.19 24.02
C GLN A 373 6.11 1.61 22.75
N ARG A 374 5.47 2.46 21.93
CA ARG A 374 6.06 3.06 20.71
C ARG A 374 6.03 4.58 20.80
N LEU A 375 7.01 5.20 20.14
CA LEU A 375 7.14 6.66 20.03
C LEU A 375 7.01 7.09 18.58
N PHE A 376 6.25 8.13 18.31
CA PHE A 376 6.13 8.73 16.98
C PHE A 376 6.12 10.24 17.05
N ASP A 377 6.18 10.88 15.88
CA ASP A 377 6.02 12.32 15.67
C ASP A 377 6.90 13.15 16.62
N ILE A 378 8.19 12.76 16.71
CA ILE A 378 9.19 13.45 17.54
C ILE A 378 9.50 14.78 16.89
N HIS A 379 9.18 15.88 17.58
CA HIS A 379 9.18 17.24 17.02
C HIS A 379 9.64 18.26 18.05
N TRP A 380 10.54 19.20 17.63
CA TRP A 380 10.92 20.33 18.47
C TRP A 380 9.81 21.39 18.48
N ASN A 381 9.35 21.77 19.67
CA ASN A 381 8.33 22.79 19.85
C ASN A 381 8.94 24.19 19.88
N GLY A 382 8.56 25.04 18.95
CA GLY A 382 9.09 26.41 18.86
C GLY A 382 10.32 26.55 17.95
N LYS A 383 11.15 27.55 18.21
CA LYS A 383 12.33 27.89 17.42
C LYS A 383 13.65 27.47 18.07
N GLY A 384 13.61 26.99 19.30
CA GLY A 384 14.77 26.59 20.11
C GLY A 384 14.89 25.09 20.30
N SER A 385 15.68 24.73 21.31
CA SER A 385 15.96 23.35 21.71
C SER A 385 15.47 23.02 23.13
N ASP A 386 14.52 23.80 23.66
CA ASP A 386 14.09 23.72 25.08
C ASP A 386 12.99 22.70 25.28
N HIS A 387 12.13 22.51 24.27
CA HIS A 387 10.96 21.64 24.34
C HIS A 387 10.91 20.64 23.18
N LEU A 388 10.76 19.34 23.51
CA LEU A 388 10.62 18.26 22.54
C LEU A 388 9.25 17.59 22.72
N ARG A 389 8.46 17.49 21.67
CA ARG A 389 7.17 16.81 21.66
C ARG A 389 7.25 15.45 21.00
N MET A 390 6.40 14.54 21.47
CA MET A 390 6.27 13.20 20.92
C MET A 390 4.92 12.60 21.23
N VAL A 391 4.47 11.70 20.38
CA VAL A 391 3.33 10.83 20.66
C VAL A 391 3.84 9.50 21.22
N ARG A 392 3.27 9.06 22.33
CA ARG A 392 3.53 7.75 22.94
C ARG A 392 2.26 6.90 22.80
N ARG A 393 2.42 5.62 22.42
CA ARG A 393 1.33 4.66 22.28
C ARG A 393 1.68 3.36 23.00
N ASP A 394 0.72 2.76 23.70
CA ASP A 394 0.87 1.46 24.31
C ASP A 394 0.89 0.32 23.25
N ARG A 395 1.26 -0.90 23.67
CA ARG A 395 1.32 -2.06 22.76
C ARG A 395 -0.08 -2.51 22.31
N THR A 396 -1.12 -2.31 23.13
CA THR A 396 -2.50 -2.64 22.72
C THR A 396 -3.05 -1.72 21.65
N GLN A 397 -2.34 -0.60 21.39
CA GLN A 397 -2.71 0.44 20.43
C GLN A 397 -4.04 1.14 20.76
N ARG A 398 -4.38 1.18 22.04
CA ARG A 398 -5.63 1.75 22.56
C ARG A 398 -5.40 3.02 23.36
N HIS A 399 -4.19 3.26 23.84
CA HIS A 399 -3.84 4.42 24.66
C HIS A 399 -2.76 5.25 23.95
N PHE A 400 -3.06 6.53 23.76
CA PHE A 400 -2.20 7.51 23.10
C PHE A 400 -1.99 8.72 24.00
N GLU A 401 -0.77 9.24 24.02
CA GLU A 401 -0.46 10.50 24.72
C GLU A 401 0.41 11.39 23.84
N LEU A 402 0.03 12.67 23.76
CA LEU A 402 0.94 13.71 23.28
C LEU A 402 1.68 14.28 24.49
N LEU A 403 3.00 14.19 24.46
CA LEU A 403 3.90 14.61 25.53
C LEU A 403 4.73 15.82 25.10
N ASP A 404 5.02 16.71 26.04
CA ASP A 404 6.01 17.80 25.93
C ASP A 404 7.12 17.55 26.96
N LEU A 405 8.35 17.38 26.51
CA LEU A 405 9.54 17.25 27.33
C LEU A 405 10.22 18.60 27.46
N ASN A 406 10.35 19.12 28.67
CA ASN A 406 11.27 20.22 28.95
C ASN A 406 12.71 19.64 29.04
N VAL A 407 13.54 20.02 28.07
CA VAL A 407 14.89 19.43 27.89
C VAL A 407 15.87 19.83 28.99
N ALA A 408 15.64 20.98 29.66
CA ALA A 408 16.50 21.45 30.74
C ALA A 408 16.25 20.70 32.06
N THR A 409 14.98 20.40 32.34
CA THR A 409 14.57 19.73 33.58
C THR A 409 14.38 18.22 33.49
N GLY A 410 14.22 17.71 32.23
CA GLY A 410 13.85 16.31 31.97
C GLY A 410 12.42 15.97 32.33
N GLN A 411 11.58 16.96 32.64
CA GLN A 411 10.19 16.75 33.04
C GLN A 411 9.26 16.66 31.83
N PHE A 412 8.34 15.68 31.88
CA PHE A 412 7.26 15.54 30.88
C PHE A 412 5.98 16.19 31.35
N THR A 413 5.33 16.89 30.44
CA THR A 413 3.94 17.35 30.56
C THR A 413 3.08 16.59 29.55
N GLN A 414 2.03 15.92 30.02
CA GLN A 414 1.02 15.30 29.15
C GLN A 414 0.07 16.36 28.64
N LEU A 415 0.07 16.58 27.33
CA LEU A 415 -0.80 17.60 26.68
C LEU A 415 -2.16 17.01 26.28
N ILE A 416 -2.15 15.78 25.75
CA ILE A 416 -3.35 15.05 25.33
C ILE A 416 -3.21 13.61 25.79
N GLN A 417 -4.34 13.06 26.26
CA GLN A 417 -4.56 11.62 26.40
C GLN A 417 -5.76 11.24 25.56
N GLU A 418 -5.67 10.12 24.88
CA GLU A 418 -6.77 9.55 24.12
C GLU A 418 -6.80 8.04 24.31
N ASP A 419 -7.97 7.54 24.71
CA ASP A 419 -8.23 6.14 24.93
C ASP A 419 -9.29 5.66 23.91
N ILE A 420 -9.07 4.51 23.30
CA ILE A 420 -9.90 3.97 22.23
C ILE A 420 -10.27 2.52 22.58
N ASP A 421 -11.55 2.18 22.49
CA ASP A 421 -12.05 0.87 22.93
C ASP A 421 -11.69 -0.29 22.03
N ASN A 422 -11.47 0.00 20.75
CA ASN A 422 -11.14 -1.01 19.74
C ASN A 422 -10.07 -0.50 18.78
N ASN A 423 -9.90 -1.17 17.65
CA ASN A 423 -8.97 -0.82 16.61
C ASN A 423 -9.00 0.69 16.27
N SER A 424 -7.87 1.36 16.44
CA SER A 424 -7.71 2.74 16.01
C SER A 424 -7.11 2.79 14.60
N SER A 425 -7.58 3.71 13.80
CA SER A 425 -6.84 4.07 12.62
C SER A 425 -5.56 4.83 13.02
N GLU A 426 -4.41 4.48 12.45
CA GLU A 426 -3.07 4.93 12.84
C GLU A 426 -2.78 6.43 12.68
N ARG A 427 -3.78 7.32 12.64
CA ARG A 427 -3.60 8.71 12.22
C ARG A 427 -3.48 9.73 13.35
N GLN A 428 -2.68 9.41 14.34
CA GLN A 428 -2.40 10.32 15.46
C GLN A 428 -1.31 11.35 15.11
N ASN A 429 -1.37 11.95 13.93
CA ASN A 429 -0.39 12.94 13.48
C ASN A 429 -0.74 14.33 14.00
N VAL A 430 0.23 14.97 14.64
CA VAL A 430 0.12 16.36 15.08
C VAL A 430 0.48 17.29 13.91
N ARG A 431 -0.36 18.28 13.63
CA ARG A 431 -0.07 19.33 12.64
C ARG A 431 0.02 20.69 13.32
N TYR A 432 1.22 21.18 13.49
CA TYR A 432 1.46 22.49 14.11
C TYR A 432 1.04 23.62 13.16
N VAL A 433 0.28 24.58 13.68
CA VAL A 433 -0.16 25.77 12.93
C VAL A 433 1.02 26.70 12.74
N THR A 434 1.75 26.96 13.82
CA THR A 434 3.00 27.71 13.84
C THR A 434 3.97 27.08 14.83
N ALA A 435 5.25 27.33 14.65
CA ALA A 435 6.28 26.86 15.58
C ALA A 435 6.03 27.42 17.00
N GLY A 436 5.81 26.54 17.98
CA GLY A 436 5.50 26.92 19.36
C GLY A 436 4.09 27.50 19.57
N GLY A 437 3.21 27.33 18.60
CA GLY A 437 1.84 27.81 18.65
C GLY A 437 0.78 26.69 18.72
N ASP A 438 -0.43 27.04 18.31
CA ASP A 438 -1.54 26.11 18.23
C ASP A 438 -1.22 24.90 17.33
N PHE A 439 -1.91 23.78 17.57
CA PHE A 439 -1.76 22.58 16.76
C PHE A 439 -3.08 21.85 16.53
N LEU A 440 -3.14 21.06 15.48
CA LEU A 440 -4.25 20.21 15.12
C LEU A 440 -3.95 18.76 15.53
N TRP A 441 -4.89 18.18 16.25
CA TRP A 441 -4.93 16.78 16.64
C TRP A 441 -6.07 16.09 15.91
N TRP A 442 -5.79 14.95 15.28
CA TRP A 442 -6.82 14.12 14.68
C TRP A 442 -7.30 13.06 15.67
N SER A 443 -8.63 12.84 15.77
CA SER A 443 -9.21 11.95 16.77
C SER A 443 -10.53 11.35 16.30
N GLU A 444 -10.78 10.11 16.69
CA GLU A 444 -12.06 9.39 16.46
C GLU A 444 -13.01 9.44 17.68
N ARG A 445 -12.75 10.30 18.65
CA ARG A 445 -13.53 10.41 19.90
C ARG A 445 -15.04 10.63 19.72
N SER A 446 -15.48 11.05 18.55
CA SER A 446 -16.89 11.21 18.19
C SER A 446 -17.49 10.00 17.45
N GLY A 447 -16.73 8.90 17.31
CA GLY A 447 -17.05 7.76 16.45
C GLY A 447 -16.70 7.97 14.96
N TRP A 448 -16.17 9.15 14.62
CA TRP A 448 -15.69 9.54 13.30
C TRP A 448 -14.40 10.32 13.41
N GLY A 449 -13.51 10.17 12.44
CA GLY A 449 -12.24 10.86 12.42
C GLY A 449 -12.36 12.35 12.10
N HIS A 450 -11.92 13.21 13.03
CA HIS A 450 -12.00 14.66 12.89
C HIS A 450 -10.77 15.39 13.40
N TYR A 451 -10.58 16.63 12.96
CA TYR A 451 -9.52 17.53 13.43
C TYR A 451 -10.01 18.44 14.53
N TYR A 452 -9.20 18.54 15.59
CA TYR A 452 -9.43 19.38 16.76
C TYR A 452 -8.27 20.35 16.91
N LEU A 453 -8.58 21.63 17.14
CA LEU A 453 -7.59 22.67 17.39
C LEU A 453 -7.32 22.79 18.89
N TYR A 454 -6.05 22.71 19.25
CA TYR A 454 -5.54 22.90 20.60
C TYR A 454 -4.59 24.09 20.65
N ASP A 455 -4.50 24.75 21.81
CA ASP A 455 -3.44 25.71 22.08
C ASP A 455 -2.12 24.97 22.40
N ASN A 456 -1.05 25.74 22.48
CA ASN A 456 0.29 25.21 22.75
C ASN A 456 0.39 24.46 24.11
N ALA A 457 -0.47 24.77 25.07
CA ALA A 457 -0.50 24.11 26.38
C ALA A 457 -1.35 22.82 26.41
N GLY A 458 -1.92 22.41 25.27
CA GLY A 458 -2.76 21.22 25.18
C GLY A 458 -4.21 21.43 25.57
N LYS A 459 -4.69 22.68 25.70
CA LYS A 459 -6.09 22.98 25.94
C LYS A 459 -6.88 22.98 24.64
N LEU A 460 -7.95 22.19 24.58
CA LEU A 460 -8.86 22.15 23.43
C LEU A 460 -9.51 23.54 23.21
N LYS A 461 -9.33 24.08 22.01
CA LYS A 461 -10.00 25.32 21.57
C LYS A 461 -11.34 25.02 20.89
N ARG A 462 -11.34 24.05 19.95
CA ARG A 462 -12.56 23.66 19.21
C ARG A 462 -12.34 22.44 18.31
N ALA A 463 -13.44 21.82 17.87
CA ALA A 463 -13.45 20.95 16.70
C ALA A 463 -13.45 21.81 15.42
N LEU A 464 -12.61 21.48 14.45
CA LEU A 464 -12.61 22.11 13.11
C LEU A 464 -13.51 21.39 12.12
N THR A 465 -13.65 20.09 12.30
CA THR A 465 -14.55 19.25 11.51
C THR A 465 -15.43 18.43 12.44
N SER A 466 -16.65 18.10 12.03
CA SER A 466 -17.59 17.33 12.83
C SER A 466 -18.70 16.72 11.97
N GLY A 467 -19.42 15.73 12.51
CA GLY A 467 -20.55 15.08 11.85
C GLY A 467 -20.30 13.61 11.49
N ALA A 468 -21.25 12.98 10.79
CA ALA A 468 -21.19 11.57 10.43
C ALA A 468 -20.40 11.36 9.11
N TRP A 469 -19.14 11.75 9.10
CA TRP A 469 -18.20 11.62 7.99
C TRP A 469 -16.76 11.65 8.52
N ARG A 470 -15.80 11.27 7.70
CA ARG A 470 -14.40 11.21 8.10
C ARG A 470 -13.56 12.27 7.43
N ALA A 471 -12.89 13.11 8.20
CA ALA A 471 -11.80 13.96 7.76
C ALA A 471 -10.51 13.11 7.66
N GLU A 472 -9.98 12.98 6.46
CA GLU A 472 -8.88 12.05 6.17
C GLU A 472 -7.51 12.66 6.41
N ARG A 473 -7.17 13.70 5.67
CA ARG A 473 -5.85 14.34 5.71
C ARG A 473 -5.92 15.84 5.51
N ILE A 474 -4.99 16.55 6.11
CA ILE A 474 -4.77 17.96 5.78
C ILE A 474 -4.06 18.04 4.43
N VAL A 475 -4.72 18.62 3.45
CA VAL A 475 -4.19 18.88 2.12
C VAL A 475 -3.19 20.03 2.18
N GLU A 476 -3.59 21.10 2.90
CA GLU A 476 -2.78 22.32 3.05
C GLU A 476 -3.20 23.08 4.30
N LEU A 477 -2.28 23.79 4.93
CA LEU A 477 -2.52 24.68 6.06
C LEU A 477 -1.89 26.05 5.76
N ASP A 478 -2.74 27.05 5.56
CA ASP A 478 -2.34 28.45 5.43
C ASP A 478 -2.41 29.10 6.81
N SER A 479 -1.30 29.05 7.55
CA SER A 479 -1.23 29.59 8.91
C SER A 479 -1.32 31.12 8.94
N VAL A 480 -0.99 31.80 7.84
CA VAL A 480 -1.05 33.28 7.74
C VAL A 480 -2.50 33.73 7.64
N LYS A 481 -3.30 33.05 6.81
CA LYS A 481 -4.72 33.34 6.63
C LYS A 481 -5.61 32.62 7.66
N GLY A 482 -5.05 31.73 8.47
CA GLY A 482 -5.82 30.92 9.41
C GLY A 482 -6.81 29.97 8.72
N VAL A 483 -6.40 29.33 7.60
CA VAL A 483 -7.25 28.45 6.81
C VAL A 483 -6.62 27.06 6.68
N VAL A 484 -7.43 26.02 6.87
CA VAL A 484 -7.04 24.63 6.62
C VAL A 484 -7.86 24.04 5.48
N TYR A 485 -7.20 23.26 4.64
CA TYR A 485 -7.81 22.47 3.57
C TYR A 485 -7.72 20.99 3.95
N VAL A 486 -8.86 20.30 3.95
CA VAL A 486 -8.97 18.91 4.45
C VAL A 486 -9.58 18.05 3.36
N ALA A 487 -8.94 16.93 3.05
CA ALA A 487 -9.59 15.86 2.29
C ALA A 487 -10.41 15.00 3.24
N GLY A 488 -11.59 14.55 2.81
CA GLY A 488 -12.48 13.73 3.61
C GLY A 488 -13.45 12.92 2.78
N VAL A 489 -14.12 11.96 3.41
CA VAL A 489 -15.01 10.99 2.78
C VAL A 489 -16.32 10.86 3.54
N GLY A 490 -17.40 10.53 2.83
CA GLY A 490 -18.68 10.16 3.42
C GLY A 490 -19.59 11.32 3.85
N ARG A 491 -19.26 12.58 3.51
CA ARG A 491 -20.06 13.75 3.89
C ARG A 491 -21.16 14.08 2.91
N GLU A 492 -20.92 13.90 1.63
CA GLU A 492 -21.87 14.35 0.59
C GLU A 492 -23.01 13.33 0.45
N ALA A 493 -24.24 13.81 0.72
CA ALA A 493 -25.43 12.96 0.73
C ALA A 493 -25.77 12.46 -0.70
N GLY A 494 -26.13 11.18 -0.81
CA GLY A 494 -26.49 10.56 -2.08
C GLY A 494 -25.31 10.10 -2.93
N GLU A 495 -24.09 10.31 -2.47
CA GLU A 495 -22.88 9.82 -3.11
C GLU A 495 -22.34 8.52 -2.44
N ASN A 496 -21.39 7.88 -3.12
CA ASN A 496 -20.66 6.78 -2.50
C ASN A 496 -19.79 7.32 -1.37
N PRO A 497 -19.90 6.81 -0.12
CA PRO A 497 -19.21 7.37 1.04
C PRO A 497 -17.70 7.22 1.01
N TYR A 498 -17.15 6.56 0.01
CA TYR A 498 -15.71 6.41 -0.20
C TYR A 498 -15.14 7.43 -1.19
N TYR A 499 -15.98 8.28 -1.79
CA TYR A 499 -15.49 9.35 -2.66
C TYR A 499 -14.83 10.44 -1.81
N THR A 500 -13.60 10.76 -2.20
CA THR A 500 -12.81 11.79 -1.53
C THR A 500 -13.18 13.16 -2.06
N HIS A 501 -13.45 14.09 -1.16
CA HIS A 501 -13.68 15.50 -1.43
C HIS A 501 -12.72 16.39 -0.66
N THR A 502 -12.51 17.62 -1.14
CA THR A 502 -11.70 18.64 -0.49
C THR A 502 -12.59 19.73 0.12
N TYR A 503 -12.38 19.97 1.39
CA TYR A 503 -13.07 20.98 2.17
C TYR A 503 -12.11 22.06 2.63
N ARG A 504 -12.64 23.28 2.82
CA ARG A 504 -11.95 24.40 3.45
C ARG A 504 -12.62 24.68 4.80
N ALA A 505 -11.82 24.99 5.83
CA ALA A 505 -12.31 25.51 7.10
C ALA A 505 -11.38 26.61 7.61
N ASN A 506 -11.92 27.61 8.29
CA ASN A 506 -11.08 28.57 9.00
C ASN A 506 -10.70 27.99 10.38
N LEU A 507 -9.53 28.34 10.89
CA LEU A 507 -9.06 27.89 12.21
C LEU A 507 -9.93 28.43 13.36
N ASP A 508 -10.73 29.49 13.13
CA ASP A 508 -11.74 29.99 14.06
C ASP A 508 -13.03 29.15 14.09
N GLY A 509 -13.12 28.10 13.25
CA GLY A 509 -14.27 27.21 13.14
C GLY A 509 -15.37 27.68 12.18
N THR A 510 -15.16 28.81 11.50
CA THR A 510 -16.10 29.33 10.50
C THR A 510 -15.70 28.94 9.08
N GLY A 511 -16.52 29.30 8.10
CA GLY A 511 -16.16 29.21 6.68
C GLY A 511 -15.97 27.80 6.14
N PHE A 512 -16.58 26.78 6.76
CA PHE A 512 -16.53 25.40 6.24
C PHE A 512 -17.24 25.32 4.88
N ALA A 513 -16.55 24.86 3.84
CA ALA A 513 -17.08 24.79 2.48
C ALA A 513 -16.49 23.62 1.69
N LEU A 514 -17.31 22.97 0.87
CA LEU A 514 -16.90 22.00 -0.15
C LEU A 514 -16.29 22.75 -1.34
N LEU A 515 -15.15 22.29 -1.85
CA LEU A 515 -14.42 22.93 -2.95
C LEU A 515 -14.55 22.21 -4.31
N ASP A 516 -14.99 20.95 -4.31
CA ASP A 516 -15.05 20.08 -5.48
C ASP A 516 -16.38 19.30 -5.55
N PRO A 517 -17.52 19.97 -5.79
CA PRO A 517 -18.87 19.42 -5.62
C PRO A 517 -19.33 18.48 -6.75
N ALA A 518 -18.45 17.85 -7.53
CA ALA A 518 -18.85 16.85 -8.52
C ALA A 518 -18.93 15.46 -7.87
N ASN A 519 -19.92 14.65 -8.27
CA ASN A 519 -20.09 13.29 -7.75
C ASN A 519 -18.97 12.38 -8.28
N GLY A 520 -17.96 12.13 -7.45
CA GLY A 520 -16.80 11.31 -7.78
C GLY A 520 -15.70 11.42 -6.74
N THR A 521 -14.63 10.67 -6.93
CA THR A 521 -13.43 10.81 -6.10
C THR A 521 -12.48 11.85 -6.71
N HIS A 522 -11.97 12.76 -5.87
CA HIS A 522 -11.23 13.96 -6.26
C HIS A 522 -9.75 13.90 -5.82
N ASP A 523 -8.86 14.38 -6.70
CA ASP A 523 -7.48 14.77 -6.39
C ASP A 523 -7.32 16.27 -6.69
N THR A 524 -7.60 17.10 -5.68
CA THR A 524 -7.61 18.56 -5.79
C THR A 524 -6.26 19.12 -5.37
N ARG A 525 -5.66 19.94 -6.25
CA ARG A 525 -4.33 20.55 -6.08
C ARG A 525 -4.39 22.06 -6.10
N LEU A 526 -4.00 22.68 -4.98
CA LEU A 526 -4.04 24.12 -4.80
C LEU A 526 -2.86 24.81 -5.48
N SER A 527 -3.09 26.01 -6.00
CA SER A 527 -2.03 26.94 -6.37
C SER A 527 -1.26 27.44 -5.13
N ALA A 528 -0.02 27.93 -5.31
CA ALA A 528 0.79 28.43 -4.20
C ALA A 528 0.09 29.58 -3.45
N ASN A 529 -0.60 30.47 -4.17
CA ASN A 529 -1.35 31.59 -3.59
C ASN A 529 -2.77 31.23 -3.12
N LYS A 530 -3.20 29.95 -3.28
CA LYS A 530 -4.51 29.42 -2.87
C LYS A 530 -5.73 30.08 -3.55
N ARG A 531 -5.51 30.74 -4.69
CA ARG A 531 -6.59 31.35 -5.47
C ARG A 531 -7.26 30.41 -6.45
N TRP A 532 -6.54 29.35 -6.84
CA TRP A 532 -6.95 28.41 -7.86
C TRP A 532 -6.74 26.96 -7.41
N LEU A 533 -7.56 26.07 -7.93
CA LEU A 533 -7.49 24.63 -7.71
C LEU A 533 -7.59 23.92 -9.05
N VAL A 534 -6.70 22.99 -9.29
CA VAL A 534 -6.91 21.98 -10.33
C VAL A 534 -7.54 20.77 -9.66
N ASP A 535 -8.74 20.45 -10.09
CA ASP A 535 -9.53 19.34 -9.58
C ASP A 535 -9.61 18.23 -10.64
N ASN A 536 -8.99 17.10 -10.34
CA ASN A 536 -9.08 15.86 -11.11
C ASN A 536 -10.07 14.95 -10.43
N TYR A 537 -11.10 14.50 -11.13
CA TYR A 537 -12.09 13.61 -10.54
C TYR A 537 -12.52 12.50 -11.49
N SER A 538 -12.88 11.38 -10.91
CA SER A 538 -13.38 10.22 -11.62
C SER A 538 -14.24 9.33 -10.73
N ARG A 539 -14.88 8.33 -11.32
CA ARG A 539 -15.40 7.14 -10.66
C ARG A 539 -14.99 5.93 -11.49
N ILE A 540 -15.16 4.78 -10.97
CA ILE A 540 -14.89 3.55 -11.72
C ILE A 540 -15.75 3.47 -13.01
N ASP A 541 -16.94 4.09 -13.01
CA ASP A 541 -17.89 4.19 -14.11
C ASP A 541 -17.93 5.58 -14.80
N LEU A 542 -17.09 6.53 -14.37
CA LEU A 542 -17.00 7.88 -14.91
C LEU A 542 -15.59 8.18 -15.42
N ILE A 543 -15.47 8.46 -16.71
CA ILE A 543 -14.21 8.84 -17.35
C ILE A 543 -13.58 10.05 -16.65
N PRO A 544 -12.27 10.01 -16.35
CA PRO A 544 -11.56 11.08 -15.65
C PRO A 544 -11.70 12.43 -16.34
N LYS A 545 -12.01 13.44 -15.53
CA LYS A 545 -12.12 14.84 -15.95
C LYS A 545 -11.26 15.72 -15.05
N SER A 546 -10.65 16.75 -15.63
CA SER A 546 -9.86 17.76 -14.94
C SER A 546 -10.45 19.14 -15.20
N VAL A 547 -10.70 19.91 -14.14
CA VAL A 547 -11.23 21.27 -14.23
C VAL A 547 -10.39 22.22 -13.39
N LEU A 548 -10.42 23.50 -13.79
CA LEU A 548 -9.88 24.59 -12.97
C LEU A 548 -10.99 25.22 -12.17
N ARG A 549 -10.81 25.37 -10.85
CA ARG A 549 -11.75 26.02 -9.93
C ARG A 549 -11.12 27.25 -9.29
N ASP A 550 -11.94 28.18 -8.86
CA ASP A 550 -11.52 29.30 -8.00
C ASP A 550 -11.45 28.87 -6.51
N ALA A 551 -11.04 29.76 -5.64
CA ALA A 551 -10.91 29.51 -4.20
C ALA A 551 -12.23 29.19 -3.48
N ALA A 552 -13.39 29.44 -4.13
CA ALA A 552 -14.73 29.10 -3.64
C ALA A 552 -15.22 27.75 -4.19
N GLY A 553 -14.44 27.06 -5.02
CA GLY A 553 -14.80 25.80 -5.64
C GLY A 553 -15.60 25.91 -6.95
N LYS A 554 -15.86 27.12 -7.42
CA LYS A 554 -16.61 27.34 -8.68
C LYS A 554 -15.72 27.00 -9.88
N VAL A 555 -16.24 26.22 -10.82
CA VAL A 555 -15.57 25.92 -12.09
C VAL A 555 -15.34 27.19 -12.90
N VAL A 556 -14.08 27.45 -13.23
CA VAL A 556 -13.63 28.57 -14.07
C VAL A 556 -13.53 28.14 -15.52
N MET A 557 -13.00 26.95 -15.77
CA MET A 557 -12.90 26.33 -17.10
C MET A 557 -12.62 24.83 -16.99
N ASP A 558 -13.03 24.10 -18.01
CA ASP A 558 -12.59 22.73 -18.24
C ASP A 558 -11.14 22.72 -18.72
N LEU A 559 -10.34 21.79 -18.21
CA LEU A 559 -8.97 21.58 -18.63
C LEU A 559 -8.85 20.42 -19.59
N GLU A 560 -9.12 19.19 -19.09
CA GLU A 560 -8.96 17.96 -19.86
C GLU A 560 -10.04 16.92 -19.49
N GLN A 561 -10.26 16.01 -20.43
CA GLN A 561 -10.96 14.74 -20.19
C GLN A 561 -10.10 13.63 -20.78
N MET A 562 -9.98 12.52 -20.06
CA MET A 562 -9.22 11.36 -20.53
C MET A 562 -9.77 10.87 -21.86
N ASP A 563 -8.88 10.67 -22.82
CA ASP A 563 -9.23 10.09 -24.10
C ASP A 563 -9.35 8.55 -23.98
N VAL A 564 -10.57 8.07 -24.22
CA VAL A 564 -10.89 6.63 -24.22
C VAL A 564 -11.31 6.12 -25.61
N SER A 565 -11.11 6.92 -26.66
CA SER A 565 -11.54 6.58 -28.02
C SER A 565 -10.99 5.25 -28.50
N LYS A 566 -9.68 5.01 -28.25
CA LYS A 566 -9.01 3.75 -28.61
C LYS A 566 -9.48 2.53 -27.81
N LEU A 567 -10.01 2.74 -26.63
CA LEU A 567 -10.65 1.70 -25.84
C LEU A 567 -12.05 1.41 -26.37
N GLN A 568 -12.82 2.46 -26.69
CA GLN A 568 -14.18 2.34 -27.24
C GLN A 568 -14.20 1.68 -28.62
N GLU A 569 -13.20 1.95 -29.48
CA GLU A 569 -13.01 1.27 -30.77
C GLU A 569 -12.87 -0.26 -30.59
N LEU A 570 -12.35 -0.72 -29.45
CA LEU A 570 -12.28 -2.14 -29.12
C LEU A 570 -13.59 -2.71 -28.57
N GLY A 571 -14.56 -1.86 -28.22
CA GLY A 571 -15.80 -2.25 -27.55
C GLY A 571 -15.70 -2.25 -26.03
N TRP A 572 -14.67 -1.62 -25.45
CA TRP A 572 -14.51 -1.45 -24.01
C TRP A 572 -15.65 -0.64 -23.41
N ARG A 573 -16.09 -1.03 -22.21
CA ARG A 573 -17.09 -0.32 -21.39
C ARG A 573 -16.63 -0.30 -19.92
N PRO A 574 -16.99 0.75 -19.18
CA PRO A 574 -16.73 0.77 -17.73
C PRO A 574 -17.59 -0.28 -17.01
N PRO A 575 -17.20 -0.71 -15.81
CA PRO A 575 -18.05 -1.55 -14.97
C PRO A 575 -19.27 -0.80 -14.45
N GLU A 576 -20.21 -1.56 -13.87
CA GLU A 576 -21.38 -1.01 -13.18
C GLU A 576 -21.11 -0.92 -11.69
N THR A 577 -21.56 0.15 -11.05
CA THR A 577 -21.54 0.25 -9.58
C THR A 577 -22.85 -0.28 -8.99
N PHE A 578 -22.79 -0.85 -7.79
CA PHE A 578 -23.98 -1.30 -7.09
C PHE A 578 -23.92 -1.05 -5.59
N VAL A 579 -25.09 -1.08 -4.95
CA VAL A 579 -25.25 -1.05 -3.50
C VAL A 579 -26.10 -2.24 -3.09
N THR A 580 -25.66 -2.95 -2.06
CA THR A 580 -26.41 -4.01 -1.39
C THR A 580 -26.48 -3.74 0.11
N LYS A 581 -27.30 -4.52 0.83
CA LYS A 581 -27.26 -4.53 2.27
C LYS A 581 -26.27 -5.58 2.78
N ALA A 582 -25.57 -5.26 3.85
CA ALA A 582 -24.82 -6.24 4.62
C ALA A 582 -25.75 -7.33 5.16
N ALA A 583 -25.21 -8.36 5.76
CA ALA A 583 -25.99 -9.45 6.37
C ALA A 583 -26.91 -9.00 7.52
N ASP A 584 -26.70 -7.80 8.08
CA ASP A 584 -27.59 -7.20 9.07
C ASP A 584 -28.89 -6.62 8.47
N GLY A 585 -28.99 -6.56 7.14
CA GLY A 585 -30.14 -6.02 6.41
C GLY A 585 -30.24 -4.48 6.39
N VAL A 586 -29.38 -3.75 7.09
CA VAL A 586 -29.46 -2.28 7.21
C VAL A 586 -28.25 -1.53 6.67
N THR A 587 -27.02 -2.02 6.90
CA THR A 587 -25.79 -1.36 6.49
C THR A 587 -25.59 -1.44 4.97
N ASN A 588 -25.39 -0.30 4.32
CA ASN A 588 -25.08 -0.26 2.89
C ASN A 588 -23.64 -0.72 2.63
N ILE A 589 -23.50 -1.66 1.71
CA ILE A 589 -22.24 -2.16 1.17
C ILE A 589 -22.17 -1.79 -0.31
N TYR A 590 -21.04 -1.28 -0.73
CA TYR A 590 -20.80 -0.78 -2.08
C TYR A 590 -19.95 -1.77 -2.86
N GLY A 591 -20.13 -1.80 -4.18
CA GLY A 591 -19.37 -2.71 -5.02
C GLY A 591 -19.37 -2.31 -6.49
N ASN A 592 -18.51 -3.01 -7.26
CA ASN A 592 -18.37 -2.92 -8.71
C ASN A 592 -18.69 -4.25 -9.36
N LEU A 593 -19.23 -4.21 -10.58
CA LEU A 593 -19.62 -5.39 -11.33
C LEU A 593 -19.13 -5.28 -12.77
N TRP A 594 -18.34 -6.24 -13.21
CA TRP A 594 -17.87 -6.39 -14.58
C TRP A 594 -18.66 -7.49 -15.29
N LYS A 595 -19.08 -7.21 -16.52
CA LYS A 595 -19.73 -8.14 -17.43
C LYS A 595 -18.84 -8.40 -18.64
N PRO A 596 -18.94 -9.55 -19.30
CA PRO A 596 -18.34 -9.74 -20.63
C PRO A 596 -18.81 -8.66 -21.59
N PHE A 597 -17.97 -8.23 -22.52
CA PHE A 597 -18.37 -7.23 -23.50
C PHE A 597 -19.36 -7.77 -24.57
N ASP A 598 -19.40 -9.10 -24.73
CA ASP A 598 -20.39 -9.85 -25.50
C ASP A 598 -21.58 -10.36 -24.65
N PHE A 599 -21.86 -9.69 -23.52
CA PHE A 599 -22.89 -10.06 -22.56
C PHE A 599 -24.27 -10.20 -23.22
N ASP A 600 -24.93 -11.35 -22.90
CA ASP A 600 -26.28 -11.70 -23.34
C ASP A 600 -27.17 -11.95 -22.11
N SER A 601 -28.13 -11.09 -21.84
CA SER A 601 -29.01 -11.18 -20.67
C SER A 601 -29.95 -12.39 -20.64
N THR A 602 -30.02 -13.16 -21.72
CA THR A 602 -30.80 -14.40 -21.82
C THR A 602 -30.05 -15.62 -21.28
N LYS A 603 -28.73 -15.53 -21.14
CA LYS A 603 -27.84 -16.56 -20.62
C LYS A 603 -27.62 -16.44 -19.12
N LYS A 604 -27.18 -17.51 -18.48
CA LYS A 604 -26.69 -17.52 -17.10
C LYS A 604 -25.17 -17.52 -17.08
N TYR A 605 -24.61 -16.76 -16.16
CA TYR A 605 -23.16 -16.61 -15.98
C TYR A 605 -22.77 -16.98 -14.55
N PRO A 606 -21.69 -17.75 -14.35
CA PRO A 606 -21.06 -17.88 -13.05
C PRO A 606 -20.67 -16.51 -12.52
N ILE A 607 -20.73 -16.32 -11.19
CA ILE A 607 -20.30 -15.10 -10.53
C ILE A 607 -19.02 -15.37 -9.73
N ILE A 608 -18.02 -14.48 -9.85
CA ILE A 608 -16.75 -14.56 -9.15
C ILE A 608 -16.56 -13.29 -8.35
N ALA A 609 -16.27 -13.44 -7.05
CA ALA A 609 -15.94 -12.31 -6.17
C ALA A 609 -14.42 -12.17 -6.03
N ASN A 610 -13.88 -11.04 -6.44
CA ASN A 610 -12.56 -10.56 -6.04
C ASN A 610 -12.66 -9.97 -4.65
N VAL A 611 -11.90 -10.46 -3.68
CA VAL A 611 -12.07 -10.10 -2.28
C VAL A 611 -10.76 -9.73 -1.58
N TYR A 612 -10.89 -8.74 -0.71
CA TYR A 612 -9.95 -8.44 0.36
C TYR A 612 -10.78 -7.98 1.57
N PRO A 613 -10.67 -8.60 2.75
CA PRO A 613 -11.59 -8.31 3.85
C PRO A 613 -11.35 -6.96 4.54
N GLY A 614 -10.21 -6.37 4.40
CA GLY A 614 -9.70 -5.28 5.22
C GLY A 614 -8.83 -5.83 6.35
N PRO A 615 -8.80 -5.18 7.53
CA PRO A 615 -9.59 -4.02 7.96
C PRO A 615 -8.97 -2.65 7.62
N GLN A 616 -7.82 -2.62 6.99
CA GLN A 616 -7.12 -1.37 6.68
C GLN A 616 -7.59 -0.70 5.37
N THR A 617 -8.27 -1.44 4.50
CA THR A 617 -8.73 -0.94 3.19
C THR A 617 -10.03 -1.59 2.75
N GLU A 618 -10.89 -0.84 2.07
CA GLU A 618 -12.06 -1.41 1.38
C GLU A 618 -11.61 -2.11 0.11
N SER A 619 -12.16 -3.30 -0.14
CA SER A 619 -11.81 -4.11 -1.32
C SER A 619 -12.62 -3.73 -2.56
N VAL A 620 -12.77 -2.44 -2.81
CA VAL A 620 -13.54 -1.91 -3.95
C VAL A 620 -12.78 -0.75 -4.58
N THR A 621 -12.59 -0.81 -5.87
CA THR A 621 -11.92 0.25 -6.64
C THR A 621 -12.90 1.39 -6.89
N PHE A 622 -12.62 2.60 -6.40
CA PHE A 622 -13.48 3.76 -6.56
C PHE A 622 -13.08 4.68 -7.72
N PRO A 623 -11.78 4.98 -7.94
CA PRO A 623 -11.36 5.78 -9.08
C PRO A 623 -11.49 4.99 -10.39
N PHE A 624 -11.46 5.71 -11.51
CA PHE A 624 -11.46 5.11 -12.84
C PHE A 624 -10.28 4.17 -13.06
N SER A 625 -10.57 3.01 -13.66
CA SER A 625 -9.57 2.05 -14.10
C SER A 625 -9.95 1.50 -15.48
N ALA A 626 -9.11 1.73 -16.45
CA ALA A 626 -9.34 1.27 -17.83
C ALA A 626 -8.98 -0.20 -18.03
N SER A 627 -8.15 -0.78 -17.14
CA SER A 627 -7.68 -2.16 -17.23
C SER A 627 -7.38 -2.68 -15.82
N ASN A 628 -7.96 -3.83 -15.49
CA ASN A 628 -7.71 -4.57 -14.26
C ASN A 628 -8.02 -6.06 -14.44
N VAL A 629 -7.59 -6.88 -13.49
CA VAL A 629 -7.81 -8.34 -13.52
C VAL A 629 -9.30 -8.71 -13.54
N PRO A 630 -10.19 -8.09 -12.71
CA PRO A 630 -11.64 -8.34 -12.79
C PRO A 630 -12.23 -8.10 -14.19
N GLN A 631 -11.81 -7.03 -14.86
CA GLN A 631 -12.25 -6.72 -16.23
C GLN A 631 -11.83 -7.82 -17.21
N GLN A 632 -10.58 -8.28 -17.16
CA GLN A 632 -10.06 -9.32 -18.05
C GLN A 632 -10.72 -10.67 -17.77
N LEU A 633 -10.83 -11.05 -16.48
CA LEU A 633 -11.48 -12.30 -16.07
C LEU A 633 -12.95 -12.36 -16.52
N ALA A 634 -13.66 -11.23 -16.46
CA ALA A 634 -15.05 -11.17 -16.93
C ALA A 634 -15.18 -11.55 -18.41
N GLN A 635 -14.18 -11.23 -19.25
CA GLN A 635 -14.24 -11.50 -20.69
C GLN A 635 -14.22 -12.99 -21.04
N LEU A 636 -13.84 -13.86 -20.10
CA LEU A 636 -13.95 -15.33 -20.29
C LEU A 636 -15.40 -15.83 -20.25
N GLY A 637 -16.36 -15.02 -19.82
CA GLY A 637 -17.77 -15.39 -19.69
C GLY A 637 -18.24 -15.47 -18.24
N PHE A 638 -17.66 -14.64 -17.36
CA PHE A 638 -18.02 -14.53 -15.95
C PHE A 638 -18.67 -13.17 -15.65
N ILE A 639 -19.50 -13.14 -14.62
CA ILE A 639 -19.77 -11.90 -13.88
C ILE A 639 -18.71 -11.81 -12.78
N VAL A 640 -17.93 -10.74 -12.79
CA VAL A 640 -16.90 -10.53 -11.75
C VAL A 640 -17.31 -9.34 -10.90
N ILE A 641 -17.18 -9.44 -9.58
CA ILE A 641 -17.53 -8.37 -8.66
C ILE A 641 -16.39 -8.08 -7.68
N GLN A 642 -16.30 -6.82 -7.28
CA GLN A 642 -15.71 -6.40 -6.01
C GLN A 642 -16.85 -5.96 -5.10
N ILE A 643 -16.81 -6.32 -3.84
CA ILE A 643 -17.86 -5.98 -2.87
C ILE A 643 -17.24 -5.77 -1.49
N GLY A 644 -17.55 -4.64 -0.86
CA GLY A 644 -17.12 -4.31 0.49
C GLY A 644 -17.74 -5.20 1.57
N ASN A 645 -17.42 -4.92 2.82
CA ASN A 645 -17.98 -5.58 4.01
C ASN A 645 -17.79 -4.72 5.25
N ARG A 646 -18.60 -4.92 6.27
CA ARG A 646 -18.35 -4.32 7.59
C ARG A 646 -17.00 -4.78 8.11
N GLY A 647 -16.29 -3.87 8.77
CA GLY A 647 -14.91 -4.10 9.22
C GLY A 647 -13.86 -3.94 8.10
N GLY A 648 -14.26 -3.61 6.86
CA GLY A 648 -13.37 -3.59 5.70
C GLY A 648 -12.47 -2.36 5.62
N SER A 649 -12.91 -1.22 6.13
CA SER A 649 -12.20 0.05 5.90
C SER A 649 -12.29 1.01 7.07
N PRO A 650 -11.19 1.76 7.37
CA PRO A 650 -11.23 2.88 8.31
C PRO A 650 -11.97 4.11 7.77
N GLN A 651 -12.36 4.14 6.49
CA GLN A 651 -13.00 5.30 5.85
C GLN A 651 -14.48 5.48 6.22
N ARG A 652 -14.99 4.64 7.11
CA ARG A 652 -16.34 4.73 7.69
C ARG A 652 -16.26 5.11 9.17
N SER A 653 -17.32 4.86 9.93
CA SER A 653 -17.32 5.06 11.39
C SER A 653 -16.39 4.05 12.09
N GLN A 654 -15.96 4.40 13.30
CA GLN A 654 -15.18 3.51 14.16
C GLN A 654 -15.93 2.19 14.44
N GLU A 655 -17.26 2.24 14.61
CA GLU A 655 -18.11 1.06 14.76
C GLU A 655 -18.06 0.14 13.53
N TYR A 656 -18.14 0.73 12.33
CA TYR A 656 -18.03 -0.04 11.08
C TYR A 656 -16.67 -0.74 10.97
N GLN A 657 -15.58 -0.02 11.21
CA GLN A 657 -14.23 -0.56 11.18
C GLN A 657 -14.00 -1.60 12.28
N GLY A 658 -14.46 -1.32 13.49
CA GLY A 658 -14.30 -2.19 14.66
C GLY A 658 -15.04 -3.53 14.58
N PHE A 659 -15.89 -3.73 13.57
CA PHE A 659 -16.62 -4.99 13.37
C PHE A 659 -15.69 -6.20 13.16
N SER A 660 -14.48 -5.97 12.67
CA SER A 660 -13.43 -7.00 12.52
C SER A 660 -12.74 -7.38 13.84
N TYR A 661 -12.84 -6.54 14.89
CA TYR A 661 -12.08 -6.69 16.13
C TYR A 661 -12.49 -7.97 16.88
N TYR A 662 -11.52 -8.78 17.29
CA TYR A 662 -11.65 -10.14 17.81
C TYR A 662 -12.31 -11.16 16.84
N ASN A 663 -12.46 -10.82 15.55
CA ASN A 663 -13.16 -11.67 14.56
C ASN A 663 -12.48 -11.67 13.17
N LEU A 664 -11.17 -11.59 13.10
CA LEU A 664 -10.42 -11.37 11.84
C LEU A 664 -10.64 -12.42 10.74
N ARG A 665 -11.05 -13.65 11.06
CA ARG A 665 -11.27 -14.69 10.03
C ARG A 665 -12.66 -14.61 9.39
N ASP A 666 -13.68 -14.38 10.17
CA ASP A 666 -15.06 -14.72 9.78
C ASP A 666 -15.92 -13.50 9.41
N TYR A 667 -15.53 -12.30 9.83
CA TYR A 667 -16.36 -11.09 9.82
C TYR A 667 -16.90 -10.65 8.45
N ALA A 668 -16.18 -10.93 7.37
CA ALA A 668 -16.53 -10.44 6.04
C ALA A 668 -17.46 -11.36 5.24
N LEU A 669 -17.49 -12.68 5.55
CA LEU A 669 -18.11 -13.70 4.70
C LEU A 669 -19.63 -13.56 4.62
N ALA A 670 -20.28 -13.22 5.73
CA ALA A 670 -21.74 -13.04 5.78
C ALA A 670 -22.19 -11.90 4.85
N ASP A 671 -21.48 -10.77 4.88
CA ASP A 671 -21.81 -9.59 4.07
C ASP A 671 -21.59 -9.85 2.57
N LYS A 672 -20.50 -10.54 2.22
CA LYS A 672 -20.20 -10.91 0.83
C LYS A 672 -21.25 -11.88 0.27
N LYS A 673 -21.62 -12.92 1.03
CA LYS A 673 -22.69 -13.85 0.64
C LYS A 673 -24.02 -13.12 0.45
N ALA A 674 -24.44 -12.32 1.43
CA ALA A 674 -25.69 -11.56 1.37
C ALA A 674 -25.75 -10.61 0.15
N GLY A 675 -24.62 -9.96 -0.16
CA GLY A 675 -24.51 -9.08 -1.33
C GLY A 675 -24.66 -9.84 -2.66
N ILE A 676 -24.02 -11.00 -2.80
CA ILE A 676 -24.12 -11.85 -4.00
C ILE A 676 -25.56 -12.36 -4.18
N GLU A 677 -26.21 -12.82 -3.11
CA GLU A 677 -27.61 -13.27 -3.15
C GLU A 677 -28.57 -12.15 -3.57
N GLN A 678 -28.37 -10.91 -3.08
CA GLN A 678 -29.16 -9.75 -3.47
C GLN A 678 -28.94 -9.37 -4.93
N LEU A 679 -27.71 -9.48 -5.46
CA LEU A 679 -27.43 -9.27 -6.87
C LEU A 679 -28.14 -10.31 -7.74
N ALA A 680 -28.11 -11.58 -7.36
CA ALA A 680 -28.78 -12.65 -8.08
C ALA A 680 -30.33 -12.51 -8.05
N ALA A 681 -30.89 -12.01 -6.95
CA ALA A 681 -32.31 -11.71 -6.85
C ALA A 681 -32.74 -10.57 -7.82
N ARG A 682 -31.84 -9.61 -8.10
CA ARG A 682 -32.07 -8.50 -9.06
C ARG A 682 -31.83 -8.93 -10.51
N HIS A 683 -30.92 -9.90 -10.72
CA HIS A 683 -30.37 -10.24 -12.02
C HIS A 683 -30.42 -11.74 -12.29
N ARG A 684 -31.44 -12.19 -13.06
CA ARG A 684 -31.68 -13.60 -13.36
C ARG A 684 -30.56 -14.29 -14.13
N TRP A 685 -29.64 -13.53 -14.73
CA TRP A 685 -28.48 -14.03 -15.44
C TRP A 685 -27.31 -14.43 -14.52
N ILE A 686 -27.38 -14.20 -13.21
CA ILE A 686 -26.39 -14.70 -12.26
C ILE A 686 -26.76 -16.16 -11.89
N ASP A 687 -25.74 -17.04 -11.96
CA ASP A 687 -25.86 -18.46 -11.60
C ASP A 687 -25.29 -18.69 -10.19
N LEU A 688 -26.16 -18.80 -9.18
CA LEU A 688 -25.77 -19.05 -7.80
C LEU A 688 -25.25 -20.48 -7.54
N ASP A 689 -25.44 -21.42 -8.48
CA ASP A 689 -24.85 -22.75 -8.38
C ASP A 689 -23.36 -22.77 -8.78
N LYS A 690 -22.87 -21.64 -9.30
CA LYS A 690 -21.51 -21.45 -9.83
C LYS A 690 -20.86 -20.18 -9.30
N VAL A 691 -20.61 -20.15 -7.99
CA VAL A 691 -20.01 -19.00 -7.31
C VAL A 691 -18.52 -19.25 -7.08
N GLY A 692 -17.67 -18.38 -7.62
CA GLY A 692 -16.23 -18.34 -7.39
C GLY A 692 -15.80 -17.23 -6.44
N ILE A 693 -14.60 -17.37 -5.88
CA ILE A 693 -13.99 -16.36 -5.00
C ILE A 693 -12.47 -16.39 -5.16
N TYR A 694 -11.83 -15.24 -5.21
CA TYR A 694 -10.36 -15.16 -5.21
C TYR A 694 -9.87 -13.91 -4.51
N GLY A 695 -8.63 -13.96 -4.05
CA GLY A 695 -7.97 -12.81 -3.47
C GLY A 695 -6.55 -13.11 -3.02
N HIS A 696 -5.79 -12.03 -2.89
CA HIS A 696 -4.39 -12.05 -2.51
C HIS A 696 -4.22 -11.66 -1.05
N SER A 697 -3.19 -12.18 -0.34
CA SER A 697 -2.86 -11.80 1.03
C SER A 697 -4.05 -12.02 1.99
N GLY A 698 -4.58 -10.99 2.65
CA GLY A 698 -5.83 -11.05 3.42
C GLY A 698 -7.00 -11.60 2.59
N GLY A 699 -7.04 -11.31 1.29
CA GLY A 699 -8.02 -11.89 0.36
C GLY A 699 -7.85 -13.39 0.17
N GLY A 700 -6.61 -13.89 0.12
CA GLY A 700 -6.32 -15.32 0.12
C GLY A 700 -6.77 -16.01 1.40
N PHE A 701 -6.54 -15.36 2.54
CA PHE A 701 -7.05 -15.82 3.83
C PHE A 701 -8.58 -15.95 3.84
N LEU A 702 -9.29 -14.91 3.38
CA LEU A 702 -10.75 -14.92 3.30
C LEU A 702 -11.27 -15.96 2.30
N THR A 703 -10.61 -16.11 1.14
CA THR A 703 -10.96 -17.12 0.14
C THR A 703 -10.86 -18.53 0.70
N ALA A 704 -9.75 -18.86 1.37
CA ALA A 704 -9.60 -20.15 2.01
C ALA A 704 -10.64 -20.37 3.13
N ALA A 705 -10.94 -19.33 3.92
CA ALA A 705 -12.01 -19.42 4.92
C ALA A 705 -13.38 -19.67 4.28
N ALA A 706 -13.71 -19.00 3.17
CA ALA A 706 -14.96 -19.19 2.44
C ALA A 706 -15.16 -20.64 1.95
N MET A 707 -14.07 -21.28 1.51
CA MET A 707 -14.10 -22.65 1.00
C MET A 707 -14.19 -23.72 2.11
N MET A 708 -13.98 -23.34 3.39
CA MET A 708 -13.88 -24.29 4.50
C MET A 708 -14.82 -23.97 5.67
N LEU A 709 -15.32 -22.75 5.83
CA LEU A 709 -16.22 -22.40 6.93
C LEU A 709 -17.69 -22.64 6.56
N PRO A 710 -18.43 -23.53 7.25
CA PRO A 710 -19.88 -23.66 7.05
C PRO A 710 -20.63 -22.37 7.47
N PRO A 711 -21.69 -21.93 6.75
CA PRO A 711 -22.26 -22.55 5.54
C PRO A 711 -21.64 -22.05 4.23
N TYR A 712 -20.59 -21.22 4.28
CA TYR A 712 -20.01 -20.55 3.09
C TYR A 712 -19.35 -21.57 2.14
N ASN A 713 -18.78 -22.65 2.68
CA ASN A 713 -18.18 -23.76 1.91
C ASN A 713 -19.20 -24.56 1.07
N GLU A 714 -20.51 -24.34 1.27
CA GLU A 714 -21.56 -24.84 0.39
C GLU A 714 -21.98 -23.81 -0.66
N PHE A 715 -21.75 -22.53 -0.39
CA PHE A 715 -22.08 -21.44 -1.29
C PHE A 715 -21.00 -21.21 -2.34
N PHE A 716 -19.74 -21.06 -1.94
CA PHE A 716 -18.60 -20.92 -2.84
C PHE A 716 -18.17 -22.29 -3.36
N LYS A 717 -18.02 -22.42 -4.70
CA LYS A 717 -17.69 -23.67 -5.38
C LYS A 717 -16.23 -23.78 -5.79
N VAL A 718 -15.61 -22.65 -6.11
CA VAL A 718 -14.22 -22.55 -6.58
C VAL A 718 -13.54 -21.39 -5.89
N GLY A 719 -12.36 -21.62 -5.33
CA GLY A 719 -11.54 -20.60 -4.67
C GLY A 719 -10.10 -20.58 -5.19
N VAL A 720 -9.55 -19.39 -5.42
CA VAL A 720 -8.12 -19.19 -5.68
C VAL A 720 -7.56 -18.28 -4.59
N SER A 721 -6.69 -18.83 -3.76
CA SER A 721 -6.13 -18.20 -2.57
C SER A 721 -4.65 -17.92 -2.77
N GLU A 722 -4.30 -16.66 -2.98
CA GLU A 722 -2.93 -16.21 -3.27
C GLU A 722 -2.28 -15.62 -2.01
N SER A 723 -1.11 -16.14 -1.63
CA SER A 723 -0.27 -15.69 -0.49
C SER A 723 -1.05 -15.41 0.80
N GLY A 724 -2.05 -16.24 1.12
CA GLY A 724 -2.96 -16.00 2.25
C GLY A 724 -2.28 -16.13 3.62
N ASN A 725 -2.56 -15.19 4.52
CA ASN A 725 -2.12 -15.22 5.92
C ASN A 725 -3.00 -16.17 6.75
N HIS A 726 -2.96 -17.47 6.41
CA HIS A 726 -3.84 -18.53 6.91
C HIS A 726 -3.75 -18.79 8.41
N ASP A 727 -2.69 -18.32 9.06
CA ASP A 727 -2.45 -18.37 10.49
C ASP A 727 -1.89 -17.02 10.97
N ASN A 728 -2.77 -16.10 11.32
CA ASN A 728 -2.38 -14.78 11.81
C ASN A 728 -1.69 -14.79 13.19
N ASN A 729 -1.51 -15.97 13.82
CA ASN A 729 -0.68 -16.10 15.03
C ASN A 729 0.82 -16.23 14.70
N ILE A 730 1.16 -16.42 13.42
CA ILE A 730 2.54 -16.40 12.89
C ILE A 730 2.74 -15.27 11.88
N TYR A 731 1.85 -14.28 11.87
CA TYR A 731 1.95 -13.10 11.03
C TYR A 731 2.53 -11.92 11.81
N ASN A 732 2.64 -10.75 11.17
CA ASN A 732 3.22 -9.54 11.75
C ASN A 732 2.58 -9.17 13.09
N GLN A 733 3.41 -9.04 14.13
CA GLN A 733 2.97 -8.74 15.50
C GLN A 733 2.11 -7.49 15.57
N ASN A 734 2.60 -6.37 15.02
CA ASN A 734 1.90 -5.09 15.11
C ASN A 734 0.54 -5.13 14.40
N TRP A 735 0.47 -5.74 13.21
CA TRP A 735 -0.76 -5.86 12.44
C TRP A 735 -1.80 -6.75 13.13
N SER A 736 -1.40 -7.95 13.55
CA SER A 736 -2.34 -8.90 14.17
C SER A 736 -2.83 -8.40 15.52
N GLU A 737 -1.97 -7.80 16.35
CA GLU A 737 -2.35 -7.22 17.63
C GLU A 737 -3.26 -6.00 17.48
N GLN A 738 -3.03 -5.17 16.46
CA GLN A 738 -3.87 -4.02 16.16
C GLN A 738 -5.29 -4.43 15.74
N TYR A 739 -5.39 -5.30 14.76
CA TYR A 739 -6.65 -5.56 14.06
C TYR A 739 -7.47 -6.70 14.66
N HIS A 740 -6.83 -7.67 15.31
CA HIS A 740 -7.56 -8.67 16.08
C HIS A 740 -7.82 -8.23 17.52
N GLY A 741 -6.90 -7.49 18.11
CA GLY A 741 -6.97 -7.06 19.51
C GLY A 741 -6.10 -7.91 20.42
N LEU A 742 -5.27 -7.21 21.21
CA LEU A 742 -4.37 -7.78 22.21
C LEU A 742 -4.99 -7.69 23.60
N LYS A 743 -4.99 -8.78 24.36
CA LYS A 743 -5.47 -8.80 25.75
C LYS A 743 -4.31 -8.72 26.72
N ILE A 744 -4.47 -7.93 27.75
CA ILE A 744 -3.54 -7.93 28.90
C ILE A 744 -4.04 -8.96 29.90
N VAL A 745 -3.18 -9.91 30.29
CA VAL A 745 -3.49 -10.96 31.26
C VAL A 745 -2.48 -10.95 32.39
N ALA A 746 -2.90 -11.27 33.61
CA ALA A 746 -1.98 -11.43 34.73
C ALA A 746 -1.04 -12.62 34.49
N LYS A 747 0.26 -12.44 34.69
CA LYS A 747 1.22 -13.56 34.69
C LYS A 747 0.86 -14.50 35.83
N VAL A 748 0.46 -15.71 35.53
CA VAL A 748 0.37 -16.77 36.54
C VAL A 748 1.81 -17.10 36.96
N PRO A 749 2.16 -16.99 38.23
CA PRO A 749 3.47 -17.41 38.71
C PRO A 749 3.71 -18.87 38.34
N THR A 750 4.70 -19.16 37.53
CA THR A 750 5.13 -20.52 37.24
C THR A 750 5.69 -21.11 38.55
N ARG A 751 4.87 -21.83 39.32
CA ARG A 751 5.37 -22.76 40.32
C ARG A 751 6.25 -23.76 39.58
N GLY A 752 7.50 -23.89 40.00
CA GLY A 752 8.55 -24.63 39.33
C GLY A 752 8.04 -25.96 38.74
N ALA A 753 8.14 -26.06 37.45
CA ALA A 753 7.75 -27.26 36.72
C ALA A 753 8.80 -28.33 36.90
N THR A 754 8.54 -29.24 37.81
CA THR A 754 9.10 -30.60 37.75
C THR A 754 8.39 -31.30 36.59
N VAL A 755 9.16 -31.67 35.57
CA VAL A 755 8.70 -32.43 34.43
C VAL A 755 8.22 -33.79 34.96
N ALA A 756 6.91 -34.01 34.98
CA ALA A 756 6.30 -35.32 35.05
C ALA A 756 5.75 -35.69 33.68
N GLN A 757 6.32 -36.70 33.06
CA GLN A 757 5.78 -37.40 31.92
C GLN A 757 4.33 -37.83 32.21
N ALA A 758 3.36 -37.36 31.45
CA ALA A 758 2.01 -37.85 31.51
C ALA A 758 1.63 -38.50 30.18
N GLY A 759 1.59 -39.80 30.18
CA GLY A 759 0.77 -40.60 29.32
C GLY A 759 -0.53 -40.90 30.04
N ALA A 760 -1.70 -40.63 29.41
CA ALA A 760 -2.94 -41.35 29.42
C ALA A 760 -4.17 -40.44 29.18
N PRO A 761 -5.32 -40.96 28.72
CA PRO A 761 -6.24 -40.24 27.86
C PRO A 761 -7.33 -39.48 28.65
N ALA A 762 -7.88 -38.46 27.95
CA ALA A 762 -8.92 -37.57 28.44
C ALA A 762 -10.24 -38.28 28.78
N GLY A 763 -10.66 -38.14 30.03
CA GLY A 763 -12.01 -38.41 30.46
C GLY A 763 -12.94 -37.22 30.14
N GLY A 764 -14.13 -37.49 29.64
CA GLY A 764 -15.15 -36.54 29.27
C GLY A 764 -15.71 -35.71 30.44
N PRO A 765 -16.54 -34.69 30.19
CA PRO A 765 -17.00 -33.72 31.18
C PRO A 765 -17.87 -34.36 32.25
N ARG A 766 -17.60 -33.97 33.50
CA ARG A 766 -18.43 -34.39 34.64
C ARG A 766 -19.68 -33.50 34.72
N THR A 767 -20.82 -34.09 34.71
CA THR A 767 -22.12 -33.46 35.03
C THR A 767 -22.53 -33.75 36.47
N ASP A 768 -23.33 -32.87 37.09
CA ASP A 768 -23.99 -33.13 38.36
C ASP A 768 -25.06 -34.23 38.17
N GLY A 769 -25.51 -34.80 39.28
CA GLY A 769 -26.46 -35.91 39.28
C GLY A 769 -27.81 -35.65 38.55
N ASN A 770 -28.02 -34.46 37.96
CA ASN A 770 -29.20 -34.05 37.21
C ASN A 770 -28.90 -33.61 35.77
N GLY A 771 -27.68 -33.88 35.22
CA GLY A 771 -27.34 -33.70 33.83
C GLY A 771 -26.96 -32.27 33.42
N ASN A 772 -26.76 -31.33 34.36
CA ASN A 772 -26.31 -29.96 34.08
C ASN A 772 -24.79 -29.77 34.35
N PRO A 773 -24.12 -28.91 33.58
CA PRO A 773 -22.71 -28.64 33.85
C PRO A 773 -22.50 -27.95 35.21
N ALA A 774 -21.63 -28.55 36.03
CA ALA A 774 -21.33 -28.04 37.38
C ALA A 774 -20.70 -26.65 37.32
N ARG A 775 -21.32 -25.67 37.95
CA ARG A 775 -20.74 -24.32 38.15
C ARG A 775 -19.69 -24.38 39.28
N GLY A 776 -18.42 -24.24 38.91
CA GLY A 776 -17.35 -23.94 39.85
C GLY A 776 -17.37 -22.46 40.33
N PRO A 777 -16.77 -22.13 41.48
CA PRO A 777 -16.88 -20.81 42.06
C PRO A 777 -16.14 -19.75 41.20
N ALA A 778 -16.88 -19.06 40.39
CA ALA A 778 -16.44 -17.88 39.64
C ALA A 778 -16.71 -16.61 40.46
N GLY A 779 -15.82 -16.26 41.36
CA GLY A 779 -16.05 -15.12 42.23
C GLY A 779 -14.85 -14.20 42.47
N ALA A 780 -13.63 -14.69 42.33
CA ALA A 780 -12.44 -13.90 42.68
C ALA A 780 -11.57 -13.51 41.48
N ALA A 781 -11.65 -14.21 40.35
CA ALA A 781 -10.82 -13.89 39.19
C ALA A 781 -11.44 -12.80 38.28
N SER A 782 -12.76 -12.59 38.33
CA SER A 782 -13.43 -11.61 37.46
C SER A 782 -13.29 -10.14 37.95
N ALA A 783 -13.14 -9.92 39.28
CA ALA A 783 -12.96 -8.59 39.83
C ALA A 783 -11.54 -8.00 39.59
N ALA A 784 -10.52 -8.87 39.58
CA ALA A 784 -9.16 -8.45 39.25
C ALA A 784 -8.96 -8.19 37.73
N ALA A 785 -9.67 -8.94 36.88
CA ALA A 785 -9.63 -8.72 35.44
C ALA A 785 -10.41 -7.45 35.01
N ALA A 786 -11.49 -7.11 35.70
CA ALA A 786 -12.25 -5.87 35.43
C ALA A 786 -11.51 -4.60 35.88
N ALA A 787 -10.70 -4.68 36.95
CA ALA A 787 -9.90 -3.54 37.42
C ALA A 787 -8.69 -3.23 36.49
N LEU A 788 -8.26 -4.18 35.65
CA LEU A 788 -7.17 -3.98 34.68
C LEU A 788 -7.61 -3.33 33.36
N VAL A 789 -8.94 -3.17 33.14
CA VAL A 789 -9.51 -2.54 31.95
C VAL A 789 -9.58 -1.01 32.09
N ASP A 790 -9.53 -0.49 33.31
CA ASP A 790 -9.51 0.95 33.58
C ASP A 790 -8.07 1.46 33.59
N GLY A 791 -7.57 1.92 32.44
CA GLY A 791 -6.19 2.34 32.10
C GLY A 791 -5.39 3.21 33.09
N SER A 792 -5.71 3.17 34.38
CA SER A 792 -5.07 3.98 35.46
C SER A 792 -3.92 3.29 36.18
N ILE A 793 -3.62 2.02 35.91
CA ILE A 793 -2.53 1.31 36.56
C ILE A 793 -1.33 1.23 35.61
N ALA A 794 -0.24 1.88 36.01
CA ALA A 794 1.07 1.65 35.39
C ALA A 794 1.34 0.14 35.35
N VAL A 795 1.46 -0.43 34.16
CA VAL A 795 1.63 -1.85 33.99
C VAL A 795 3.00 -2.24 34.55
N ASP A 796 3.02 -2.88 35.70
CA ASP A 796 4.24 -3.49 36.23
C ASP A 796 4.68 -4.58 35.23
N ASP A 797 5.79 -4.37 34.56
CA ASP A 797 6.39 -5.27 33.55
C ASP A 797 6.57 -6.70 34.06
N THR A 798 6.59 -6.90 35.39
CA THR A 798 6.79 -8.21 36.01
C THR A 798 5.49 -9.00 36.17
N LEU A 799 4.33 -8.34 36.19
CA LEU A 799 3.05 -8.95 36.55
C LEU A 799 2.12 -9.26 35.37
N ASN A 800 2.33 -8.61 34.20
CA ASN A 800 1.42 -8.73 33.07
C ASN A 800 2.08 -9.43 31.86
N ALA A 801 1.28 -10.24 31.20
CA ALA A 801 1.59 -10.83 29.90
C ALA A 801 0.55 -10.39 28.86
N PHE A 802 0.89 -10.55 27.61
CA PHE A 802 -0.03 -10.33 26.51
C PHE A 802 -0.57 -11.66 26.01
N ASP A 803 -1.86 -11.71 25.67
CA ASP A 803 -2.52 -12.87 25.10
C ASP A 803 -3.29 -12.49 23.85
N ILE A 804 -3.10 -13.28 22.82
CA ILE A 804 -3.81 -13.15 21.55
C ILE A 804 -3.94 -14.52 20.89
N ARG A 805 -5.11 -14.82 20.38
CA ARG A 805 -5.36 -16.00 19.55
C ARG A 805 -6.29 -15.63 18.40
N VAL A 806 -5.74 -15.55 17.20
CA VAL A 806 -6.51 -15.31 15.97
C VAL A 806 -7.00 -16.68 15.45
N PRO A 807 -8.31 -16.85 15.16
CA PRO A 807 -8.81 -18.05 14.49
C PRO A 807 -8.12 -18.27 13.14
N THR A 808 -7.76 -19.52 12.83
CA THR A 808 -6.99 -19.86 11.63
C THR A 808 -7.83 -20.58 10.59
N THR A 809 -7.45 -20.53 9.32
CA THR A 809 -8.07 -21.40 8.30
C THR A 809 -7.58 -22.84 8.41
N VAL A 810 -6.41 -23.06 9.01
CA VAL A 810 -5.83 -24.39 9.28
C VAL A 810 -6.78 -25.25 10.12
N GLU A 811 -7.48 -24.66 11.09
CA GLU A 811 -8.48 -25.33 11.94
C GLU A 811 -9.70 -25.83 11.16
N LEU A 812 -9.98 -25.26 10.00
CA LEU A 812 -11.14 -25.54 9.17
C LEU A 812 -10.87 -26.57 8.06
N ALA A 813 -9.64 -27.04 7.90
CA ALA A 813 -9.19 -27.85 6.76
C ALA A 813 -10.07 -29.07 6.47
N ALA A 814 -10.58 -29.73 7.52
CA ALA A 814 -11.45 -30.89 7.39
C ALA A 814 -12.81 -30.58 6.71
N ASN A 815 -13.22 -29.34 6.67
CA ASN A 815 -14.51 -28.90 6.13
C ASN A 815 -14.42 -28.46 4.66
N LEU A 816 -13.24 -28.52 4.02
CA LEU A 816 -13.08 -28.09 2.62
C LEU A 816 -14.14 -28.76 1.74
N LYS A 817 -14.86 -27.94 0.99
CA LYS A 817 -15.78 -28.32 -0.09
C LYS A 817 -15.40 -27.54 -1.37
N GLY A 818 -15.77 -28.12 -2.52
CA GLY A 818 -15.44 -27.48 -3.82
C GLY A 818 -13.94 -27.57 -4.19
N ASN A 819 -13.53 -26.75 -5.13
CA ASN A 819 -12.16 -26.73 -5.69
C ASN A 819 -11.39 -25.55 -5.14
N LEU A 820 -10.21 -25.80 -4.58
CA LEU A 820 -9.35 -24.79 -3.98
C LEU A 820 -7.94 -24.86 -4.58
N LEU A 821 -7.49 -23.74 -5.18
CA LEU A 821 -6.10 -23.53 -5.54
C LEU A 821 -5.45 -22.63 -4.49
N LEU A 822 -4.30 -23.08 -3.97
CA LEU A 822 -3.45 -22.33 -3.07
C LEU A 822 -2.17 -21.92 -3.79
N GLU A 823 -1.78 -20.64 -3.71
CA GLU A 823 -0.54 -20.13 -4.28
C GLU A 823 0.29 -19.41 -3.23
N THR A 824 1.62 -19.50 -3.29
CA THR A 824 2.52 -18.74 -2.43
C THR A 824 3.92 -18.63 -3.03
N GLY A 825 4.60 -17.50 -2.80
CA GLY A 825 6.03 -17.35 -3.10
C GLY A 825 6.89 -17.96 -1.99
N ASP A 826 7.97 -18.66 -2.34
CA ASP A 826 8.88 -19.26 -1.33
C ASP A 826 9.81 -18.22 -0.67
N MET A 827 9.91 -17.02 -1.25
CA MET A 827 10.66 -15.88 -0.71
C MET A 827 9.75 -14.78 -0.14
N ASP A 828 8.50 -15.12 0.19
CA ASP A 828 7.56 -14.21 0.82
C ASP A 828 7.94 -13.95 2.29
N ASN A 829 8.47 -12.76 2.58
CA ASN A 829 8.81 -12.32 3.93
C ASN A 829 7.75 -11.46 4.58
N ASN A 830 6.66 -11.12 3.85
CA ASN A 830 5.48 -10.47 4.39
C ASN A 830 4.54 -11.53 5.01
N VAL A 831 3.92 -12.35 4.17
CA VAL A 831 3.16 -13.52 4.60
C VAL A 831 4.03 -14.75 4.45
N HIS A 832 4.80 -15.07 5.47
CA HIS A 832 5.77 -16.17 5.42
C HIS A 832 5.13 -17.45 4.86
N PRO A 833 5.78 -18.19 3.92
CA PRO A 833 5.20 -19.37 3.23
C PRO A 833 4.68 -20.44 4.18
N ALA A 834 5.17 -20.47 5.41
CA ALA A 834 4.66 -21.36 6.46
C ALA A 834 3.14 -21.22 6.68
N ASN A 835 2.55 -20.05 6.41
CA ASN A 835 1.11 -19.85 6.46
C ASN A 835 0.38 -20.83 5.53
N THR A 836 0.76 -20.84 4.26
CA THR A 836 0.17 -21.73 3.24
C THR A 836 0.58 -23.19 3.45
N ILE A 837 1.86 -23.45 3.78
CA ILE A 837 2.36 -24.83 4.00
C ILE A 837 1.67 -25.52 5.17
N ARG A 838 1.35 -24.79 6.27
CA ARG A 838 0.57 -25.33 7.40
C ARG A 838 -0.85 -25.72 6.97
N LEU A 839 -1.50 -24.90 6.14
CA LEU A 839 -2.82 -25.21 5.59
C LEU A 839 -2.77 -26.42 4.66
N VAL A 840 -1.77 -26.50 3.76
CA VAL A 840 -1.51 -27.66 2.89
C VAL A 840 -1.37 -28.93 3.73
N GLN A 841 -0.54 -28.90 4.79
CA GLN A 841 -0.38 -30.03 5.70
C GLN A 841 -1.70 -30.45 6.36
N ALA A 842 -2.50 -29.50 6.81
CA ALA A 842 -3.78 -29.77 7.45
C ALA A 842 -4.80 -30.40 6.48
N LEU A 843 -4.85 -29.90 5.23
CA LEU A 843 -5.70 -30.45 4.16
C LEU A 843 -5.30 -31.89 3.80
N ILE A 844 -4.00 -32.17 3.69
CA ILE A 844 -3.48 -33.55 3.46
C ILE A 844 -3.88 -34.46 4.62
N LYS A 845 -3.68 -34.04 5.87
CA LYS A 845 -4.08 -34.82 7.05
C LYS A 845 -5.59 -35.08 7.11
N ALA A 846 -6.39 -34.14 6.62
CA ALA A 846 -7.85 -34.26 6.52
C ALA A 846 -8.30 -35.04 5.27
N ASN A 847 -7.36 -35.59 4.48
CA ASN A 847 -7.63 -36.33 3.24
C ASN A 847 -8.47 -35.51 2.22
N LYS A 848 -8.21 -34.20 2.10
CA LYS A 848 -8.87 -33.29 1.15
C LYS A 848 -8.10 -33.19 -0.15
N ARG A 849 -8.81 -32.99 -1.26
CA ARG A 849 -8.22 -32.65 -2.57
C ARG A 849 -8.21 -31.15 -2.73
N PHE A 850 -7.09 -30.65 -3.21
CA PHE A 850 -6.83 -29.24 -3.49
C PHE A 850 -5.64 -29.15 -4.47
N ASP A 851 -5.46 -27.99 -5.08
CA ASP A 851 -4.31 -27.69 -5.92
C ASP A 851 -3.37 -26.71 -5.19
N PHE A 852 -2.06 -26.84 -5.46
CA PHE A 852 -1.06 -26.02 -4.80
C PHE A 852 0.04 -25.62 -5.77
N MET A 853 0.34 -24.31 -5.86
CA MET A 853 1.43 -23.75 -6.64
C MET A 853 2.40 -23.02 -5.71
N LEU A 854 3.63 -23.50 -5.64
CA LEU A 854 4.76 -22.78 -5.04
C LEU A 854 5.49 -22.02 -6.15
N LEU A 855 5.73 -20.71 -5.96
CA LEU A 855 6.42 -19.85 -6.90
C LEU A 855 7.88 -19.63 -6.46
N PRO A 856 8.84 -20.35 -7.04
CA PRO A 856 10.22 -20.33 -6.59
C PRO A 856 10.89 -18.97 -6.81
N GLY A 857 11.60 -18.47 -5.79
CA GLY A 857 12.30 -17.20 -5.81
C GLY A 857 11.39 -15.96 -5.78
N LYS A 858 10.09 -16.12 -5.53
CA LYS A 858 9.14 -15.00 -5.60
C LYS A 858 8.75 -14.47 -4.22
N PRO A 859 8.72 -13.13 -4.07
CA PRO A 859 8.21 -12.45 -2.88
C PRO A 859 6.67 -12.44 -2.86
N HIS A 860 6.09 -11.70 -1.90
CA HIS A 860 4.65 -11.60 -1.69
C HIS A 860 3.84 -11.26 -2.94
N ALA A 861 4.28 -10.27 -3.71
CA ALA A 861 3.57 -9.77 -4.90
C ALA A 861 3.91 -10.52 -6.21
N TYR A 862 4.59 -11.67 -6.16
CA TYR A 862 4.99 -12.53 -7.28
C TYR A 862 5.82 -11.88 -8.42
N GLY A 863 5.92 -10.57 -8.49
CA GLY A 863 6.74 -9.81 -9.44
C GLY A 863 6.45 -10.16 -10.91
N ASP A 864 7.47 -10.65 -11.61
CA ASP A 864 7.38 -11.02 -13.03
C ASP A 864 6.53 -12.27 -13.29
N MET A 865 6.12 -13.03 -12.25
CA MET A 865 5.24 -14.20 -12.37
C MET A 865 3.72 -13.83 -12.33
N VAL A 866 3.36 -12.58 -12.07
CA VAL A 866 1.94 -12.15 -12.06
C VAL A 866 1.18 -12.54 -13.34
N PRO A 867 1.73 -12.40 -14.57
CA PRO A 867 1.01 -12.86 -15.75
C PRO A 867 0.75 -14.37 -15.76
N TYR A 868 1.68 -15.17 -15.21
CA TYR A 868 1.52 -16.61 -15.10
C TYR A 868 0.44 -17.00 -14.09
N THR A 869 0.47 -16.40 -12.89
CA THR A 869 -0.52 -16.69 -11.83
C THR A 869 -1.92 -16.24 -12.22
N ASN A 870 -2.08 -15.05 -12.81
CA ASN A 870 -3.36 -14.60 -13.36
C ASN A 870 -3.92 -15.60 -14.36
N ARG A 871 -3.09 -16.12 -15.26
CA ARG A 871 -3.53 -17.11 -16.23
C ARG A 871 -3.93 -18.43 -15.55
N LEU A 872 -3.14 -18.93 -14.60
CA LEU A 872 -3.45 -20.13 -13.85
C LEU A 872 -4.82 -19.99 -13.14
N MET A 873 -5.08 -18.85 -12.51
CA MET A 873 -6.37 -18.52 -11.92
C MET A 873 -7.51 -18.54 -12.97
N PHE A 874 -7.29 -17.94 -14.14
CA PHE A 874 -8.29 -17.90 -15.22
C PHE A 874 -8.62 -19.30 -15.73
N GLU A 875 -7.61 -20.14 -15.96
CA GLU A 875 -7.76 -21.54 -16.33
C GLU A 875 -8.51 -22.33 -15.27
N TYR A 876 -8.19 -22.08 -13.99
CA TYR A 876 -8.84 -22.75 -12.86
C TYR A 876 -10.35 -22.44 -12.77
N PHE A 877 -10.73 -21.18 -12.91
CA PHE A 877 -12.14 -20.79 -12.97
C PHE A 877 -12.84 -21.30 -14.23
N ALA A 878 -12.20 -21.25 -15.39
CA ALA A 878 -12.76 -21.76 -16.64
C ALA A 878 -13.02 -23.27 -16.55
N GLU A 879 -12.08 -24.03 -16.01
CA GLU A 879 -12.22 -25.48 -15.82
C GLU A 879 -13.39 -25.81 -14.87
N HIS A 880 -13.39 -25.21 -13.70
CA HIS A 880 -14.30 -25.66 -12.63
C HIS A 880 -15.69 -25.00 -12.66
N LEU A 881 -15.85 -23.82 -13.28
CA LEU A 881 -17.14 -23.13 -13.39
C LEU A 881 -17.79 -23.27 -14.77
N LEU A 882 -17.00 -23.31 -15.85
CA LEU A 882 -17.51 -23.46 -17.23
C LEU A 882 -17.34 -24.89 -17.75
N GLY A 883 -16.47 -25.72 -17.17
CA GLY A 883 -16.08 -27.02 -17.71
C GLY A 883 -15.23 -26.87 -18.97
N ASP A 884 -14.43 -25.83 -19.05
CA ASP A 884 -13.46 -25.60 -20.11
C ASP A 884 -12.07 -26.08 -19.66
N TYR A 885 -11.58 -27.12 -20.31
CA TYR A 885 -10.30 -27.72 -19.97
C TYR A 885 -9.16 -27.23 -20.87
N TYR A 886 -9.32 -26.08 -21.50
CA TYR A 886 -8.30 -25.50 -22.34
C TYR A 886 -7.03 -25.18 -21.53
N ARG A 887 -5.90 -25.73 -21.98
CA ARG A 887 -4.55 -25.47 -21.51
C ARG A 887 -3.79 -24.88 -22.69
N GLY A 888 -3.86 -23.57 -22.86
CA GLY A 888 -3.36 -22.93 -24.07
C GLY A 888 -1.84 -22.83 -24.12
N ASP A 889 -1.20 -23.62 -24.97
CA ASP A 889 0.22 -23.51 -25.29
C ASP A 889 0.55 -22.38 -26.29
N ALA A 890 -0.45 -21.90 -27.04
CA ALA A 890 -0.23 -21.02 -28.18
C ALA A 890 -0.38 -19.52 -27.92
N ALA A 891 -1.10 -19.10 -26.87
CA ALA A 891 -1.45 -17.70 -26.66
C ALA A 891 -0.51 -16.95 -25.70
N TYR A 892 0.38 -17.64 -25.01
CA TYR A 892 1.25 -17.02 -24.03
C TYR A 892 2.72 -17.19 -24.40
N ARG A 893 3.26 -16.23 -25.13
CA ARG A 893 4.69 -15.95 -25.14
C ARG A 893 4.91 -14.73 -24.24
N PRO A 894 5.80 -14.82 -23.23
CA PRO A 894 6.09 -13.72 -22.31
C PRO A 894 6.68 -12.50 -23.03
#